data_d07e3b7dc37fa8f6eb4abc1a89b474e4
#
_entry.id   d07e3b7dc37fa8f6eb4abc1a89b474e4
#
_cell.length_a   1.000
_cell.length_b   1.000
_cell.length_c   1.000
_cell.angle_alpha   90.00
_cell.angle_beta   90.00
_cell.angle_gamma   90.00
#
_symmetry.space_group_name_H-M   'P 1'
#
loop_
_entity.id
_entity.type
_entity.pdbx_description
1 polymer ?
#
loop_
_entity_poly.entity_id
_entity_poly.type
_entity_poly.pdbx_seq_one_letter_code
_entity_poly.pdbx_strand_id
1 'polypeptide(L)'
;MLRLNHLNKFVPLLLPFVAVLVFANGLSAQLLRFWDDNRYVTENPYLRSLDWPNLWAMLTRFYFANYAPVVLLSFALDYRVWGLEPFGYHLTSLLLHVLNITLAYAVARRLVGGGTGALVAALVFAVHPLQVEAVVWVAGRKTLLCGTFALLALLSYMRSSKLDGSPNGRNFLAASWLLLGLALLCKASVVGMPAVFGLYDRLWMRHSWRRILERNLVPLLLAASIAALTVIAHAQAGGIKELRGGSVFVMGQIMLLVAWDYVGAFILPLNLNNLYLYDLAVLKDNWRIWLGVLPVVGVLLASFGAYRGRRLLRLGGVWLLMFMLPVANVLPLSPHRADRHVYLPLLAVGLWLGAWAARRGQLSKWRQMLAGMGGSLLIFWIVTASSRSLVWQSDVQLWRDHLVDYPNSVTGNINLAGEYFALNEYDFAAPLYMRLLTLDPTDVRPPYFLAQIAARRGDLQAEIGFYRRAISVRTGDAELRNNLGYALLGAGQAAQALAEFSTALALKPGYGRALVNKGSAELMLGHYVDARNTFRAVLQLDGDSADAASGLCVALASLGDLKAALVQCEAAVKIAPENGLYLGRSAHVLLLQGNAVAALQIAQRAVAAAPQAALSYRTLADAYRLLSEPVWAEGYYREALRLDPNNREALQGLRQLEK
;
A
#
# COMPACT_ATOMS: atom_id res chain seq x y z
N MET A 1 41.59 33.79 2.58
CA MET A 1 41.72 32.44 3.18
C MET A 1 41.10 32.31 4.58
N LEU A 2 41.11 33.33 5.42
CA LEU A 2 40.55 33.29 6.79
C LEU A 2 39.01 33.11 6.83
N ARG A 3 38.23 33.64 5.86
CA ARG A 3 36.77 33.53 5.86
C ARG A 3 36.21 32.12 5.59
N LEU A 4 36.90 31.28 4.82
CA LEU A 4 36.46 29.89 4.52
C LEU A 4 36.64 28.91 5.69
N ASN A 5 37.58 29.16 6.57
CA ASN A 5 37.80 28.30 7.74
C ASN A 5 36.71 28.48 8.81
N HIS A 6 36.07 29.62 8.91
CA HIS A 6 34.94 29.85 9.81
C HIS A 6 33.66 29.14 9.30
N LEU A 7 33.41 29.13 7.99
CA LEU A 7 32.27 28.40 7.39
C LEU A 7 32.32 26.91 7.69
N ASN A 8 33.51 26.29 7.74
CA ASN A 8 33.65 24.87 8.02
C ASN A 8 33.12 24.43 9.41
N LYS A 9 33.00 25.37 10.37
CA LYS A 9 32.42 25.08 11.70
C LYS A 9 30.89 25.00 11.66
N PHE A 10 30.24 25.70 10.72
CA PHE A 10 28.77 25.76 10.59
C PHE A 10 28.21 24.75 9.58
N VAL A 11 29.05 24.12 8.76
CA VAL A 11 28.65 23.10 7.79
C VAL A 11 27.84 21.95 8.41
N PRO A 12 28.22 21.41 9.59
CA PRO A 12 27.43 20.35 10.24
C PRO A 12 26.00 20.76 10.64
N LEU A 13 25.74 22.06 10.78
CA LEU A 13 24.41 22.60 11.10
C LEU A 13 23.64 23.00 9.85
N LEU A 14 24.34 23.52 8.83
CA LEU A 14 23.72 23.99 7.59
C LEU A 14 23.13 22.83 6.77
N LEU A 15 23.84 21.71 6.66
CA LEU A 15 23.38 20.55 5.87
C LEU A 15 22.06 19.95 6.38
N PRO A 16 21.94 19.64 7.70
CA PRO A 16 20.67 19.23 8.30
C PRO A 16 19.54 20.24 8.06
N PHE A 17 19.81 21.53 8.25
CA PHE A 17 18.80 22.57 8.06
C PHE A 17 18.25 22.62 6.63
N VAL A 18 19.13 22.57 5.62
CA VAL A 18 18.72 22.53 4.22
C VAL A 18 17.88 21.29 3.93
N ALA A 19 18.27 20.13 4.43
CA ALA A 19 17.49 18.89 4.23
C ALA A 19 16.11 18.97 4.86
N VAL A 20 16.00 19.52 6.09
CA VAL A 20 14.71 19.73 6.75
C VAL A 20 13.81 20.63 5.89
N LEU A 21 14.34 21.76 5.38
CA LEU A 21 13.57 22.66 4.53
C LEU A 21 13.09 21.98 3.24
N VAL A 22 13.93 21.15 2.61
CA VAL A 22 13.60 20.48 1.35
C VAL A 22 12.50 19.43 1.53
N PHE A 23 12.54 18.68 2.62
CA PHE A 23 11.64 17.55 2.87
C PHE A 23 10.53 17.83 3.90
N ALA A 24 10.41 19.08 4.40
CA ALA A 24 9.40 19.47 5.39
C ALA A 24 7.97 19.15 4.93
N ASN A 25 7.68 19.30 3.64
CA ASN A 25 6.38 18.96 3.06
C ASN A 25 6.00 17.48 3.26
N GLY A 26 6.98 16.59 3.41
CA GLY A 26 6.74 15.17 3.69
C GLY A 26 6.19 14.91 5.10
N LEU A 27 6.33 15.84 6.05
CA LEU A 27 5.85 15.65 7.43
C LEU A 27 4.32 15.64 7.53
N SER A 28 3.62 16.24 6.59
CA SER A 28 2.15 16.26 6.51
C SER A 28 1.58 15.14 5.63
N ALA A 29 2.43 14.24 5.13
CA ALA A 29 1.99 13.14 4.27
C ALA A 29 1.22 12.08 5.06
N GLN A 30 0.28 11.42 4.39
CA GLN A 30 -0.50 10.31 4.92
C GLN A 30 0.27 8.99 4.81
N LEU A 31 -0.14 7.97 5.58
CA LEU A 31 0.26 6.60 5.30
C LEU A 31 -0.47 6.12 4.04
N LEU A 32 0.28 5.72 3.02
CA LEU A 32 -0.26 5.35 1.71
C LEU A 32 -0.97 3.98 1.79
N ARG A 33 -2.29 3.98 1.58
CA ARG A 33 -3.15 2.80 1.68
C ARG A 33 -2.96 1.84 0.50
N PHE A 34 -2.82 2.38 -0.70
CA PHE A 34 -2.67 1.61 -1.93
C PHE A 34 -1.22 1.49 -2.40
N TRP A 35 -0.28 1.60 -1.44
CA TRP A 35 1.14 1.31 -1.59
C TRP A 35 1.61 0.45 -0.42
N ASP A 36 2.93 0.24 -0.23
CA ASP A 36 3.41 -0.72 0.79
C ASP A 36 3.18 -0.29 2.26
N ASP A 37 2.80 0.98 2.55
CA ASP A 37 2.66 1.46 3.94
C ASP A 37 1.54 0.74 4.69
N ASN A 38 0.46 0.34 4.00
CA ASN A 38 -0.60 -0.44 4.60
C ASN A 38 -0.06 -1.79 5.12
N ARG A 39 0.76 -2.47 4.32
CA ARG A 39 1.36 -3.76 4.67
C ARG A 39 2.37 -3.63 5.79
N TYR A 40 3.26 -2.63 5.71
CA TYR A 40 4.32 -2.48 6.70
C TYR A 40 3.84 -1.87 8.02
N VAL A 41 2.80 -1.02 8.03
CA VAL A 41 2.38 -0.25 9.21
C VAL A 41 0.93 -0.54 9.58
N THR A 42 -0.06 -0.17 8.74
CA THR A 42 -1.47 -0.13 9.15
C THR A 42 -2.10 -1.50 9.33
N GLU A 43 -1.73 -2.50 8.53
CA GLU A 43 -2.26 -3.87 8.57
C GLU A 43 -1.31 -4.86 9.30
N ASN A 44 -0.13 -4.42 9.72
CA ASN A 44 0.86 -5.31 10.31
C ASN A 44 0.56 -5.63 11.79
N PRO A 45 0.13 -6.86 12.13
CA PRO A 45 -0.24 -7.22 13.49
C PRO A 45 0.96 -7.24 14.44
N TYR A 46 2.17 -7.49 13.94
CA TYR A 46 3.37 -7.63 14.77
C TYR A 46 3.83 -6.30 15.39
N LEU A 47 3.38 -5.16 14.86
CA LEU A 47 3.75 -3.85 15.39
C LEU A 47 2.93 -3.45 16.61
N ARG A 48 1.83 -4.17 16.91
CA ARG A 48 0.84 -3.74 17.92
C ARG A 48 1.36 -3.83 19.36
N SER A 49 2.32 -4.70 19.63
CA SER A 49 2.99 -4.80 20.93
C SER A 49 4.46 -5.19 20.76
N LEU A 50 5.29 -4.86 21.78
CA LEU A 50 6.69 -5.28 21.87
C LEU A 50 6.86 -6.50 22.80
N ASP A 51 5.84 -7.36 22.87
CA ASP A 51 5.91 -8.63 23.57
C ASP A 51 6.83 -9.64 22.86
N TRP A 52 7.25 -10.65 23.61
CA TRP A 52 8.17 -11.65 23.07
C TRP A 52 7.65 -12.39 21.83
N PRO A 53 6.36 -12.80 21.71
CA PRO A 53 5.84 -13.41 20.51
C PRO A 53 5.97 -12.54 19.26
N ASN A 54 5.66 -11.25 19.35
CA ASN A 54 5.79 -10.31 18.23
C ASN A 54 7.26 -10.03 17.89
N LEU A 55 8.12 -9.80 18.89
CA LEU A 55 9.55 -9.63 18.67
C LEU A 55 10.15 -10.87 17.99
N TRP A 56 9.79 -12.06 18.45
CA TRP A 56 10.25 -13.31 17.86
C TRP A 56 9.74 -13.46 16.40
N ALA A 57 8.48 -13.12 16.13
CA ALA A 57 7.93 -13.13 14.78
C ALA A 57 8.67 -12.15 13.83
N MET A 58 8.97 -10.92 14.29
CA MET A 58 9.76 -9.96 13.51
C MET A 58 11.17 -10.47 13.19
N LEU A 59 11.79 -11.22 14.12
CA LEU A 59 13.15 -11.71 13.97
C LEU A 59 13.24 -12.97 13.11
N THR A 60 12.19 -13.79 13.04
CA THR A 60 12.27 -15.14 12.46
C THR A 60 11.42 -15.33 11.20
N ARG A 61 10.45 -14.45 10.94
CA ARG A 61 9.52 -14.60 9.80
C ARG A 61 9.89 -13.68 8.65
N PHE A 62 9.67 -14.18 7.44
CA PHE A 62 9.63 -13.31 6.26
C PHE A 62 8.34 -12.51 6.28
N TYR A 63 8.43 -11.23 6.01
CA TYR A 63 7.28 -10.34 5.94
C TYR A 63 7.25 -9.64 4.60
N PHE A 64 6.12 -9.76 3.89
CA PHE A 64 5.89 -9.15 2.58
C PHE A 64 7.07 -9.38 1.61
N ALA A 65 7.43 -10.66 1.39
CA ALA A 65 8.56 -11.12 0.54
C ALA A 65 9.95 -10.59 0.96
N ASN A 66 10.10 -10.04 2.17
CA ASN A 66 11.35 -9.48 2.65
C ASN A 66 11.74 -10.07 4.01
N TYR A 67 13.04 -10.08 4.27
CA TYR A 67 13.61 -10.32 5.59
C TYR A 67 14.26 -9.03 6.08
N ALA A 68 13.53 -8.25 6.89
CA ALA A 68 13.95 -6.92 7.32
C ALA A 68 13.59 -6.65 8.80
N PRO A 69 14.10 -7.47 9.76
CA PRO A 69 13.70 -7.40 11.15
C PRO A 69 13.98 -6.05 11.81
N VAL A 70 15.11 -5.40 11.50
CA VAL A 70 15.47 -4.09 12.06
C VAL A 70 14.49 -3.01 11.62
N VAL A 71 13.94 -3.10 10.41
CA VAL A 71 12.94 -2.17 9.90
C VAL A 71 11.61 -2.35 10.63
N LEU A 72 11.16 -3.62 10.80
CA LEU A 72 9.94 -3.91 11.54
C LEU A 72 10.04 -3.42 12.99
N LEU A 73 11.18 -3.66 13.65
CA LEU A 73 11.41 -3.14 14.98
C LEU A 73 11.35 -1.61 15.03
N SER A 74 11.90 -0.90 14.03
CA SER A 74 11.81 0.57 13.97
C SER A 74 10.39 1.07 13.81
N PHE A 75 9.54 0.36 13.05
CA PHE A 75 8.12 0.69 12.94
C PHE A 75 7.34 0.35 14.22
N ALA A 76 7.68 -0.74 14.90
CA ALA A 76 7.07 -1.08 16.19
C ALA A 76 7.39 -0.04 17.28
N LEU A 77 8.60 0.53 17.27
CA LEU A 77 8.97 1.64 18.15
C LEU A 77 8.18 2.91 17.84
N ASP A 78 8.04 3.27 16.55
CA ASP A 78 7.19 4.39 16.15
C ASP A 78 5.73 4.15 16.54
N TYR A 79 5.21 2.94 16.29
CA TYR A 79 3.85 2.60 16.70
C TYR A 79 3.63 2.75 18.22
N ARG A 80 4.61 2.38 19.02
CA ARG A 80 4.55 2.53 20.50
C ARG A 80 4.45 4.00 20.94
N VAL A 81 5.07 4.92 20.20
CA VAL A 81 5.10 6.36 20.51
C VAL A 81 3.94 7.11 19.89
N TRP A 82 3.63 6.82 18.62
CA TRP A 82 2.73 7.61 17.76
C TRP A 82 1.43 6.89 17.39
N GLY A 83 1.29 5.59 17.72
CA GLY A 83 0.17 4.78 17.21
C GLY A 83 0.19 4.71 15.69
N LEU A 84 -0.89 5.12 15.04
CA LEU A 84 -0.99 5.23 13.58
C LEU A 84 -0.89 6.68 13.08
N GLU A 85 -0.44 7.62 13.92
CA GLU A 85 -0.28 9.03 13.53
C GLU A 85 0.86 9.16 12.50
N PRO A 86 0.58 9.58 11.24
CA PRO A 86 1.57 9.56 10.14
C PRO A 86 2.78 10.44 10.40
N PHE A 87 2.59 11.60 11.05
CA PHE A 87 3.65 12.57 11.33
C PHE A 87 4.87 11.93 11.97
N GLY A 88 4.68 11.05 12.96
CA GLY A 88 5.80 10.43 13.68
C GLY A 88 6.66 9.54 12.79
N TYR A 89 6.05 8.81 11.88
CA TYR A 89 6.76 7.95 10.93
C TYR A 89 7.59 8.77 9.93
N HIS A 90 7.02 9.87 9.42
CA HIS A 90 7.74 10.78 8.51
C HIS A 90 8.85 11.52 9.23
N LEU A 91 8.64 11.95 10.48
CA LEU A 91 9.66 12.59 11.30
C LEU A 91 10.86 11.67 11.52
N THR A 92 10.64 10.40 11.90
CA THR A 92 11.71 9.41 12.06
C THR A 92 12.50 9.24 10.76
N SER A 93 11.81 9.15 9.61
CA SER A 93 12.45 9.02 8.29
C SER A 93 13.29 10.25 7.94
N LEU A 94 12.79 11.45 8.20
CA LEU A 94 13.52 12.71 7.98
C LEU A 94 14.77 12.79 8.89
N LEU A 95 14.64 12.44 10.17
CA LEU A 95 15.78 12.42 11.11
C LEU A 95 16.86 11.42 10.69
N LEU A 96 16.47 10.24 10.19
CA LEU A 96 17.40 9.26 9.62
C LEU A 96 18.12 9.82 8.39
N HIS A 97 17.43 10.55 7.51
CA HIS A 97 18.07 11.19 6.36
C HIS A 97 19.06 12.26 6.79
N VAL A 98 18.72 13.11 7.74
CA VAL A 98 19.61 14.12 8.33
C VAL A 98 20.87 13.47 8.92
N LEU A 99 20.70 12.36 9.64
CA LEU A 99 21.84 11.56 10.16
C LEU A 99 22.70 11.03 9.00
N ASN A 100 22.07 10.48 7.95
CA ASN A 100 22.79 9.95 6.79
C ASN A 100 23.58 11.02 6.04
N ILE A 101 23.07 12.24 5.93
CA ILE A 101 23.80 13.38 5.36
C ILE A 101 25.04 13.70 6.18
N THR A 102 24.93 13.71 7.49
CA THR A 102 26.04 13.95 8.40
C THR A 102 27.12 12.87 8.27
N LEU A 103 26.70 11.60 8.18
CA LEU A 103 27.59 10.47 7.96
C LEU A 103 28.24 10.51 6.57
N ALA A 104 27.48 10.85 5.52
CA ALA A 104 27.98 11.03 4.16
C ALA A 104 29.04 12.13 4.09
N TYR A 105 28.79 13.26 4.77
CA TYR A 105 29.79 14.31 4.93
C TYR A 105 31.06 13.81 5.63
N ALA A 106 30.92 13.03 6.70
CA ALA A 106 32.07 12.46 7.43
C ALA A 106 32.88 11.48 6.55
N VAL A 107 32.20 10.66 5.73
CA VAL A 107 32.85 9.79 4.74
C VAL A 107 33.56 10.62 3.67
N ALA A 108 32.87 11.60 3.10
CA ALA A 108 33.44 12.48 2.07
C ALA A 108 34.67 13.25 2.58
N ARG A 109 34.66 13.76 3.81
CA ARG A 109 35.82 14.40 4.42
C ARG A 109 37.05 13.52 4.50
N ARG A 110 36.86 12.22 4.78
CA ARG A 110 37.98 11.27 4.89
C ARG A 110 38.54 10.85 3.51
N LEU A 111 37.67 10.84 2.49
CA LEU A 111 38.02 10.37 1.14
C LEU A 111 38.54 11.49 0.24
N VAL A 112 37.87 12.66 0.24
CA VAL A 112 38.19 13.78 -0.66
C VAL A 112 39.32 14.65 -0.09
N GLY A 113 39.49 14.68 1.23
CA GLY A 113 40.59 15.40 1.88
C GLY A 113 40.46 16.93 1.97
N GLY A 114 39.29 17.49 1.71
CA GLY A 114 39.02 18.92 1.77
C GLY A 114 37.59 19.25 2.20
N GLY A 115 37.40 20.38 2.93
CA GLY A 115 36.10 20.80 3.44
C GLY A 115 35.11 21.12 2.32
N THR A 116 35.51 21.85 1.31
CA THR A 116 34.65 22.25 0.16
C THR A 116 34.20 21.04 -0.64
N GLY A 117 35.11 20.10 -0.94
CA GLY A 117 34.73 18.91 -1.70
C GLY A 117 33.79 18.00 -0.92
N ALA A 118 34.00 17.86 0.39
CA ALA A 118 33.11 17.09 1.25
C ALA A 118 31.72 17.75 1.35
N LEU A 119 31.67 19.08 1.42
CA LEU A 119 30.40 19.83 1.40
C LEU A 119 29.63 19.62 0.11
N VAL A 120 30.28 19.71 -1.06
CA VAL A 120 29.64 19.47 -2.36
C VAL A 120 29.08 18.05 -2.43
N ALA A 121 29.88 17.04 -2.00
CA ALA A 121 29.42 15.65 -1.98
C ALA A 121 28.19 15.46 -1.09
N ALA A 122 28.19 16.06 0.09
CA ALA A 122 27.09 15.96 1.04
C ALA A 122 25.85 16.75 0.59
N LEU A 123 26.00 17.91 -0.05
CA LEU A 123 24.88 18.68 -0.61
C LEU A 123 24.17 17.92 -1.74
N VAL A 124 24.93 17.35 -2.67
CA VAL A 124 24.35 16.48 -3.73
C VAL A 124 23.55 15.35 -3.11
N PHE A 125 24.10 14.68 -2.12
CA PHE A 125 23.41 13.59 -1.42
C PHE A 125 22.17 14.07 -0.64
N ALA A 126 22.24 15.29 -0.06
CA ALA A 126 21.20 15.83 0.82
C ALA A 126 19.93 16.24 0.08
N VAL A 127 20.05 16.88 -1.11
CA VAL A 127 18.94 17.61 -1.71
C VAL A 127 18.51 17.09 -3.07
N HIS A 128 19.15 16.03 -3.57
CA HIS A 128 18.85 15.52 -4.90
C HIS A 128 17.43 14.93 -4.96
N PRO A 129 16.60 15.23 -5.97
CA PRO A 129 15.21 14.76 -6.06
C PRO A 129 15.04 13.24 -6.05
N LEU A 130 16.04 12.47 -6.48
CA LEU A 130 16.05 11.00 -6.37
C LEU A 130 16.04 10.46 -4.93
N GLN A 131 16.22 11.33 -3.91
CA GLN A 131 16.12 10.93 -2.51
C GLN A 131 14.68 10.96 -1.98
N VAL A 132 13.77 11.68 -2.67
CA VAL A 132 12.40 11.93 -2.19
C VAL A 132 11.67 10.63 -1.87
N GLU A 133 11.68 9.66 -2.75
CA GLU A 133 11.04 8.37 -2.53
C GLU A 133 11.56 7.66 -1.27
N ALA A 134 12.86 7.70 -1.02
CA ALA A 134 13.45 7.07 0.17
C ALA A 134 13.12 7.80 1.47
N VAL A 135 12.94 9.13 1.43
CA VAL A 135 12.78 9.99 2.60
C VAL A 135 11.32 10.19 2.98
N VAL A 136 10.46 10.47 1.99
CA VAL A 136 9.06 10.84 2.22
C VAL A 136 8.17 9.60 2.33
N TRP A 137 8.40 8.57 1.52
CA TRP A 137 7.66 7.33 1.62
C TRP A 137 8.03 6.54 2.89
N VAL A 138 7.04 6.20 3.73
CA VAL A 138 7.30 5.56 5.04
C VAL A 138 7.96 4.19 4.87
N ALA A 139 7.49 3.33 3.96
CA ALA A 139 8.14 2.05 3.69
C ALA A 139 9.52 2.18 3.02
N GLY A 140 9.90 3.37 2.55
CA GLY A 140 11.24 3.74 2.12
C GLY A 140 12.28 3.72 3.24
N ARG A 141 11.86 3.73 4.52
CA ARG A 141 12.70 3.68 5.73
C ARG A 141 13.74 2.57 5.72
N LYS A 142 13.41 1.42 5.13
CA LYS A 142 14.37 0.32 4.91
C LYS A 142 15.66 0.78 4.22
N THR A 143 15.55 1.74 3.29
CA THR A 143 16.70 2.32 2.59
C THR A 143 17.48 3.30 3.48
N LEU A 144 16.77 4.09 4.29
CA LEU A 144 17.39 5.05 5.23
C LEU A 144 18.17 4.35 6.33
N LEU A 145 17.57 3.38 7.01
CA LEU A 145 18.23 2.58 8.05
C LEU A 145 19.43 1.80 7.50
N CYS A 146 19.25 1.17 6.33
CA CYS A 146 20.33 0.50 5.63
C CYS A 146 21.49 1.46 5.36
N GLY A 147 21.20 2.68 4.89
CA GLY A 147 22.16 3.75 4.65
C GLY A 147 22.89 4.16 5.93
N THR A 148 22.16 4.36 7.02
CA THR A 148 22.73 4.73 8.34
C THR A 148 23.77 3.71 8.79
N PHE A 149 23.37 2.43 8.85
CA PHE A 149 24.26 1.38 9.32
C PHE A 149 25.43 1.11 8.35
N ALA A 150 25.20 1.20 7.04
CA ALA A 150 26.25 1.03 6.03
C ALA A 150 27.31 2.14 6.11
N LEU A 151 26.90 3.41 6.27
CA LEU A 151 27.84 4.53 6.41
C LEU A 151 28.59 4.47 7.74
N LEU A 152 27.93 4.10 8.84
CA LEU A 152 28.59 3.84 10.13
C LEU A 152 29.58 2.68 10.04
N ALA A 153 29.21 1.58 9.36
CA ALA A 153 30.09 0.44 9.12
C ALA A 153 31.34 0.86 8.35
N LEU A 154 31.18 1.67 7.28
CA LEU A 154 32.30 2.18 6.50
C LEU A 154 33.22 3.09 7.36
N LEU A 155 32.65 4.00 8.13
CA LEU A 155 33.42 4.89 9.00
C LEU A 155 34.21 4.12 10.06
N SER A 156 33.60 3.09 10.67
CA SER A 156 34.24 2.18 11.61
C SER A 156 35.35 1.37 10.95
N TYR A 157 35.09 0.83 9.74
CA TYR A 157 36.08 0.11 8.96
C TYR A 157 37.30 0.98 8.60
N MET A 158 37.05 2.20 8.11
CA MET A 158 38.13 3.17 7.83
C MET A 158 38.95 3.52 9.07
N ARG A 159 38.34 3.58 10.25
CA ARG A 159 39.02 3.81 11.51
C ARG A 159 39.86 2.61 11.91
N SER A 160 39.30 1.41 11.80
CA SER A 160 39.98 0.13 12.02
C SER A 160 41.23 0.00 11.13
N SER A 161 41.12 0.31 9.84
CA SER A 161 42.23 0.18 8.88
C SER A 161 43.40 1.12 9.22
N LYS A 162 43.09 2.31 9.78
CA LYS A 162 44.16 3.23 10.27
C LYS A 162 44.81 2.78 11.55
N LEU A 163 44.15 1.96 12.36
CA LEU A 163 44.59 1.44 13.64
C LEU A 163 44.94 -0.05 13.55
N ASP A 164 45.23 -0.55 12.34
CA ASP A 164 45.45 -1.97 12.10
C ASP A 164 46.59 -2.50 13.00
N GLY A 165 46.41 -3.71 13.54
CA GLY A 165 47.32 -4.33 14.50
C GLY A 165 47.08 -3.94 15.95
N SER A 166 46.37 -2.84 16.28
CA SER A 166 46.08 -2.41 17.65
C SER A 166 44.80 -3.05 18.22
N PRO A 167 44.63 -3.16 19.54
CA PRO A 167 43.39 -3.58 20.19
C PRO A 167 42.19 -2.71 19.77
N ASN A 168 42.35 -1.39 19.75
CA ASN A 168 41.33 -0.46 19.30
C ASN A 168 40.97 -0.68 17.83
N GLY A 169 41.93 -1.02 16.97
CA GLY A 169 41.69 -1.38 15.57
C GLY A 169 40.79 -2.60 15.45
N ARG A 170 40.96 -3.62 16.27
CA ARG A 170 40.13 -4.83 16.32
C ARG A 170 38.70 -4.49 16.76
N ASN A 171 38.52 -3.64 17.78
CA ASN A 171 37.20 -3.23 18.24
C ASN A 171 36.42 -2.47 17.14
N PHE A 172 37.06 -1.55 16.42
CA PHE A 172 36.45 -0.86 15.31
C PHE A 172 36.12 -1.80 14.13
N LEU A 173 36.95 -2.84 13.92
CA LEU A 173 36.67 -3.85 12.90
C LEU A 173 35.43 -4.68 13.28
N ALA A 174 35.35 -5.16 14.51
CA ALA A 174 34.17 -5.89 14.99
C ALA A 174 32.89 -5.01 14.94
N ALA A 175 33.01 -3.74 15.35
CA ALA A 175 31.89 -2.80 15.20
C ALA A 175 31.46 -2.61 13.73
N SER A 176 32.40 -2.58 12.78
CA SER A 176 32.05 -2.49 11.36
C SER A 176 31.30 -3.72 10.85
N TRP A 177 31.65 -4.91 11.33
CA TRP A 177 30.95 -6.15 10.98
C TRP A 177 29.53 -6.19 11.54
N LEU A 178 29.36 -5.81 12.83
CA LEU A 178 28.04 -5.71 13.45
C LEU A 178 27.15 -4.70 12.72
N LEU A 179 27.67 -3.50 12.44
CA LEU A 179 26.94 -2.45 11.73
C LEU A 179 26.57 -2.86 10.30
N LEU A 180 27.46 -3.58 9.60
CA LEU A 180 27.13 -4.17 8.29
C LEU A 180 26.03 -5.22 8.41
N GLY A 181 26.07 -6.08 9.44
CA GLY A 181 25.00 -7.04 9.72
C GLY A 181 23.67 -6.35 9.91
N LEU A 182 23.60 -5.27 10.71
CA LEU A 182 22.41 -4.46 10.89
C LEU A 182 21.93 -3.81 9.56
N ALA A 183 22.85 -3.31 8.73
CA ALA A 183 22.51 -2.76 7.42
C ALA A 183 21.88 -3.82 6.51
N LEU A 184 22.45 -5.01 6.47
CA LEU A 184 21.95 -6.15 5.69
C LEU A 184 20.59 -6.63 6.19
N LEU A 185 20.34 -6.61 7.51
CA LEU A 185 19.05 -6.91 8.14
C LEU A 185 17.99 -5.82 7.91
N CYS A 186 18.36 -4.65 7.37
CA CYS A 186 17.41 -3.65 6.87
C CYS A 186 17.08 -3.87 5.39
N LYS A 187 18.11 -4.10 4.56
CA LYS A 187 17.96 -4.26 3.11
C LYS A 187 19.19 -4.92 2.51
N ALA A 188 19.01 -5.94 1.69
CA ALA A 188 20.10 -6.67 1.03
C ALA A 188 20.87 -5.85 -0.02
N SER A 189 20.45 -4.62 -0.35
CA SER A 189 21.10 -3.79 -1.38
C SER A 189 22.58 -3.46 -1.10
N VAL A 190 23.07 -3.66 0.13
CA VAL A 190 24.46 -3.39 0.54
C VAL A 190 25.34 -4.64 0.57
N VAL A 191 24.93 -5.75 -0.02
CA VAL A 191 25.74 -6.98 -0.12
C VAL A 191 27.09 -6.76 -0.81
N GLY A 192 27.22 -5.70 -1.61
CA GLY A 192 28.47 -5.28 -2.23
C GLY A 192 29.44 -4.51 -1.33
N MET A 193 29.08 -4.20 -0.07
CA MET A 193 29.91 -3.42 0.83
C MET A 193 31.29 -4.01 1.14
N PRO A 194 31.49 -5.35 1.24
CA PRO A 194 32.81 -5.94 1.40
C PRO A 194 33.80 -5.56 0.29
N ALA A 195 33.33 -5.41 -0.96
CA ALA A 195 34.17 -4.96 -2.07
C ALA A 195 34.63 -3.50 -1.89
N VAL A 196 33.76 -2.62 -1.36
CA VAL A 196 34.09 -1.23 -1.03
C VAL A 196 35.16 -1.20 0.10
N PHE A 197 34.99 -2.02 1.14
CA PHE A 197 35.95 -2.14 2.22
C PHE A 197 37.33 -2.61 1.73
N GLY A 198 37.35 -3.69 0.95
CA GLY A 198 38.58 -4.24 0.39
C GLY A 198 39.28 -3.25 -0.55
N LEU A 199 38.52 -2.53 -1.36
CA LEU A 199 39.08 -1.52 -2.24
C LEU A 199 39.66 -0.32 -1.48
N TYR A 200 39.01 0.11 -0.38
CA TYR A 200 39.55 1.13 0.51
C TYR A 200 40.89 0.68 1.10
N ASP A 201 40.98 -0.53 1.65
CA ASP A 201 42.22 -1.09 2.20
C ASP A 201 43.31 -1.18 1.11
N ARG A 202 42.96 -1.58 -0.12
CA ARG A 202 43.92 -1.66 -1.22
C ARG A 202 44.46 -0.30 -1.65
N LEU A 203 43.60 0.69 -1.80
CA LEU A 203 43.93 1.98 -2.38
C LEU A 203 44.50 2.99 -1.37
N TRP A 204 44.04 3.01 -0.12
CA TRP A 204 44.46 3.97 0.91
C TRP A 204 45.49 3.37 1.88
N MET A 205 45.28 2.13 2.31
CA MET A 205 46.14 1.48 3.31
C MET A 205 47.24 0.61 2.66
N ARG A 206 47.10 0.27 1.37
CA ARG A 206 48.02 -0.59 0.60
C ARG A 206 48.20 -1.99 1.21
N HIS A 207 47.17 -2.49 1.91
CA HIS A 207 47.18 -3.84 2.46
C HIS A 207 47.35 -4.90 1.37
N SER A 208 47.97 -6.04 1.71
CA SER A 208 48.06 -7.21 0.88
C SER A 208 46.69 -7.86 0.67
N TRP A 209 46.50 -8.58 -0.40
CA TRP A 209 45.23 -9.29 -0.67
C TRP A 209 44.89 -10.30 0.43
N ARG A 210 45.87 -10.97 1.02
CA ARG A 210 45.66 -11.85 2.19
C ARG A 210 45.06 -11.07 3.36
N ARG A 211 45.64 -9.93 3.71
CA ARG A 211 45.15 -9.08 4.81
C ARG A 211 43.75 -8.55 4.52
N ILE A 212 43.45 -8.14 3.29
CA ILE A 212 42.12 -7.72 2.85
C ILE A 212 41.13 -8.85 3.04
N LEU A 213 41.45 -10.07 2.62
CA LEU A 213 40.57 -11.22 2.76
C LEU A 213 40.31 -11.56 4.24
N GLU A 214 41.35 -11.58 5.08
CA GLU A 214 41.22 -11.80 6.53
C GLU A 214 40.24 -10.81 7.16
N ARG A 215 40.31 -9.54 6.81
CA ARG A 215 39.46 -8.47 7.34
C ARG A 215 38.02 -8.49 6.77
N ASN A 216 37.84 -9.05 5.60
CA ASN A 216 36.54 -9.07 4.89
C ASN A 216 35.86 -10.44 4.91
N LEU A 217 36.44 -11.47 5.52
CA LEU A 217 35.83 -12.81 5.54
C LEU A 217 34.44 -12.79 6.20
N VAL A 218 34.31 -12.18 7.39
CA VAL A 218 33.03 -12.07 8.08
C VAL A 218 32.03 -11.21 7.28
N PRO A 219 32.38 -10.01 6.79
CA PRO A 219 31.54 -9.25 5.87
C PRO A 219 31.04 -10.04 4.64
N LEU A 220 31.90 -10.84 4.00
CA LEU A 220 31.53 -11.65 2.85
C LEU A 220 30.55 -12.75 3.23
N LEU A 221 30.77 -13.45 4.34
CA LEU A 221 29.84 -14.47 4.82
C LEU A 221 28.48 -13.89 5.19
N LEU A 222 28.43 -12.75 5.89
CA LEU A 222 27.19 -12.04 6.20
C LEU A 222 26.44 -11.63 4.93
N ALA A 223 27.13 -11.06 3.96
CA ALA A 223 26.54 -10.65 2.68
C ALA A 223 25.97 -11.85 1.91
N ALA A 224 26.72 -12.96 1.82
CA ALA A 224 26.27 -14.18 1.14
C ALA A 224 25.05 -14.79 1.84
N SER A 225 25.05 -14.87 3.17
CA SER A 225 23.92 -15.41 3.96
C SER A 225 22.65 -14.60 3.74
N ILE A 226 22.71 -13.27 3.82
CA ILE A 226 21.54 -12.41 3.64
C ILE A 226 21.09 -12.39 2.17
N ALA A 227 22.00 -12.46 1.20
CA ALA A 227 21.65 -12.62 -0.20
C ALA A 227 20.83 -13.91 -0.43
N ALA A 228 21.29 -15.04 0.12
CA ALA A 228 20.58 -16.32 0.06
C ALA A 228 19.19 -16.24 0.72
N LEU A 229 19.11 -15.69 1.95
CA LEU A 229 17.83 -15.49 2.65
C LEU A 229 16.86 -14.60 1.86
N THR A 230 17.37 -13.56 1.19
CA THR A 230 16.55 -12.67 0.36
C THR A 230 15.96 -13.42 -0.85
N VAL A 231 16.77 -14.25 -1.52
CA VAL A 231 16.29 -15.09 -2.65
C VAL A 231 15.23 -16.07 -2.18
N ILE A 232 15.44 -16.74 -1.04
CA ILE A 232 14.47 -17.66 -0.43
C ILE A 232 13.17 -16.96 -0.11
N ALA A 233 13.21 -15.78 0.53
CA ALA A 233 12.04 -15.00 0.88
C ALA A 233 11.19 -14.61 -0.35
N HIS A 234 11.86 -14.16 -1.43
CA HIS A 234 11.17 -13.83 -2.67
C HIS A 234 10.59 -15.07 -3.38
N ALA A 235 11.33 -16.19 -3.38
CA ALA A 235 10.85 -17.44 -3.96
C ALA A 235 9.58 -17.95 -3.25
N GLN A 236 9.57 -17.96 -1.91
CA GLN A 236 8.42 -18.40 -1.11
C GLN A 236 7.19 -17.50 -1.30
N ALA A 237 7.41 -16.22 -1.55
CA ALA A 237 6.32 -15.26 -1.76
C ALA A 237 5.85 -15.17 -3.24
N GLY A 238 6.38 -16.01 -4.14
CA GLY A 238 6.11 -15.92 -5.59
C GLY A 238 6.62 -14.61 -6.22
N GLY A 239 7.60 -13.98 -5.57
CA GLY A 239 8.15 -12.68 -5.99
C GLY A 239 9.17 -12.79 -7.12
N ILE A 240 9.68 -13.98 -7.42
CA ILE A 240 10.53 -14.23 -8.60
C ILE A 240 9.60 -14.45 -9.78
N LYS A 241 9.54 -13.49 -10.67
CA LYS A 241 8.67 -13.51 -11.85
C LYS A 241 9.42 -14.12 -13.04
N GLU A 242 8.68 -14.50 -14.07
CA GLU A 242 9.27 -14.81 -15.37
C GLU A 242 10.01 -13.59 -15.93
N LEU A 243 11.07 -13.86 -16.68
CA LEU A 243 11.82 -12.81 -17.37
C LEU A 243 10.86 -12.04 -18.29
N ARG A 244 10.80 -10.73 -18.14
CA ARG A 244 9.96 -9.90 -18.98
C ARG A 244 10.35 -10.08 -20.46
N GLY A 245 9.36 -10.40 -21.29
CA GLY A 245 9.58 -10.77 -22.69
C GLY A 245 10.19 -12.18 -22.91
N GLY A 246 10.23 -13.04 -21.86
CA GLY A 246 10.67 -14.43 -21.92
C GLY A 246 12.18 -14.62 -22.21
N SER A 247 12.98 -13.54 -22.17
CA SER A 247 14.37 -13.56 -22.64
C SER A 247 15.31 -12.72 -21.78
N VAL A 248 16.47 -13.29 -21.45
CA VAL A 248 17.61 -12.57 -20.82
C VAL A 248 18.07 -11.39 -21.68
N PHE A 249 18.02 -11.53 -23.00
CA PHE A 249 18.40 -10.46 -23.93
C PHE A 249 17.47 -9.24 -23.80
N VAL A 250 16.16 -9.46 -23.79
CA VAL A 250 15.16 -8.39 -23.59
C VAL A 250 15.34 -7.72 -22.23
N MET A 251 15.58 -8.52 -21.18
CA MET A 251 15.88 -7.95 -19.85
C MET A 251 17.15 -7.10 -19.88
N GLY A 252 18.19 -7.54 -20.56
CA GLY A 252 19.43 -6.77 -20.77
C GLY A 252 19.16 -5.41 -21.44
N GLN A 253 18.33 -5.40 -22.49
CA GLN A 253 17.94 -4.16 -23.18
C GLN A 253 17.19 -3.20 -22.23
N ILE A 254 16.24 -3.72 -21.42
CA ILE A 254 15.54 -2.91 -20.40
C ILE A 254 16.54 -2.31 -19.42
N MET A 255 17.49 -3.09 -18.93
CA MET A 255 18.49 -2.61 -17.94
C MET A 255 19.47 -1.59 -18.54
N LEU A 256 19.81 -1.68 -19.82
CA LEU A 256 20.56 -0.63 -20.50
C LEU A 256 19.74 0.67 -20.58
N LEU A 257 18.47 0.58 -20.95
CA LEU A 257 17.58 1.75 -20.96
C LEU A 257 17.44 2.38 -19.57
N VAL A 258 17.27 1.56 -18.53
CA VAL A 258 17.26 2.00 -17.13
C VAL A 258 18.56 2.71 -16.75
N ALA A 259 19.71 2.20 -17.17
CA ALA A 259 21.02 2.83 -16.91
C ALA A 259 21.10 4.22 -17.55
N TRP A 260 20.61 4.37 -18.78
CA TRP A 260 20.53 5.66 -19.45
C TRP A 260 19.57 6.62 -18.75
N ASP A 261 18.38 6.14 -18.37
CA ASP A 261 17.38 6.94 -17.68
C ASP A 261 17.86 7.44 -16.31
N TYR A 262 18.68 6.66 -15.58
CA TYR A 262 19.34 7.14 -14.38
C TYR A 262 20.34 8.26 -14.66
N VAL A 263 21.09 8.23 -15.76
CA VAL A 263 21.98 9.36 -16.11
C VAL A 263 21.18 10.64 -16.34
N GLY A 264 20.07 10.53 -17.06
CA GLY A 264 19.15 11.65 -17.24
C GLY A 264 18.62 12.17 -15.90
N ALA A 265 18.16 11.27 -15.03
CA ALA A 265 17.62 11.61 -13.73
C ALA A 265 18.67 12.18 -12.75
N PHE A 266 19.95 11.81 -12.86
CA PHE A 266 21.04 12.43 -12.09
C PHE A 266 21.30 13.89 -12.48
N ILE A 267 21.04 14.26 -13.72
CA ILE A 267 21.31 15.63 -14.20
C ILE A 267 20.04 16.47 -14.11
N LEU A 268 18.96 15.99 -14.73
CA LEU A 268 17.66 16.66 -14.83
C LEU A 268 16.53 15.71 -14.40
N PRO A 269 16.23 15.61 -13.09
CA PRO A 269 15.21 14.74 -12.53
C PRO A 269 13.79 15.28 -12.78
N LEU A 270 13.38 15.41 -14.05
CA LEU A 270 12.09 15.98 -14.43
C LEU A 270 10.96 14.93 -14.43
N ASN A 271 11.24 13.70 -14.86
CA ASN A 271 10.26 12.63 -15.02
C ASN A 271 10.45 11.57 -13.93
N LEU A 272 10.29 11.98 -12.66
CA LEU A 272 10.32 11.07 -11.53
C LEU A 272 8.94 10.47 -11.32
N ASN A 273 8.89 9.16 -11.09
CA ASN A 273 7.64 8.44 -10.89
C ASN A 273 7.80 7.40 -9.78
N ASN A 274 6.70 7.03 -9.12
CA ASN A 274 6.69 5.96 -8.10
C ASN A 274 6.82 4.56 -8.69
N LEU A 275 6.40 4.38 -9.96
CA LEU A 275 6.45 3.12 -10.69
C LEU A 275 6.79 3.37 -12.17
N TYR A 276 7.96 2.93 -12.61
CA TYR A 276 8.40 3.07 -13.99
C TYR A 276 7.98 1.85 -14.81
N LEU A 277 7.27 2.10 -15.90
CA LEU A 277 6.82 1.07 -16.81
C LEU A 277 7.66 1.09 -18.09
N TYR A 278 8.20 -0.07 -18.47
CA TYR A 278 8.96 -0.26 -19.71
C TYR A 278 8.14 -1.16 -20.64
N ASP A 279 7.56 -0.57 -21.69
CA ASP A 279 6.77 -1.31 -22.66
C ASP A 279 7.67 -2.09 -23.62
N LEU A 280 7.38 -3.38 -23.80
CA LEU A 280 8.11 -4.24 -24.71
C LEU A 280 7.94 -3.82 -26.18
N ALA A 281 6.79 -3.23 -26.52
CA ALA A 281 6.55 -2.75 -27.89
C ALA A 281 7.50 -1.62 -28.28
N VAL A 282 7.92 -0.80 -27.31
CA VAL A 282 8.80 0.37 -27.55
C VAL A 282 10.28 -0.03 -27.60
N LEU A 283 10.65 -1.26 -27.20
CA LEU A 283 12.06 -1.67 -27.12
C LEU A 283 12.68 -1.89 -28.48
N LYS A 284 11.92 -2.39 -29.48
CA LYS A 284 12.48 -2.83 -30.77
C LYS A 284 13.24 -1.73 -31.54
N ASP A 285 12.74 -0.50 -31.48
CA ASP A 285 13.29 0.63 -32.23
C ASP A 285 13.86 1.74 -31.34
N ASN A 286 14.06 1.45 -30.05
CA ASN A 286 14.51 2.46 -29.08
C ASN A 286 16.05 2.59 -29.08
N TRP A 287 16.58 3.51 -29.89
CA TRP A 287 18.00 3.81 -29.99
C TRP A 287 18.64 4.19 -28.64
N ARG A 288 17.86 4.68 -27.65
CA ARG A 288 18.32 5.02 -26.30
C ARG A 288 18.91 3.81 -25.56
N ILE A 289 18.52 2.58 -25.91
CA ILE A 289 19.11 1.36 -25.37
C ILE A 289 20.63 1.35 -25.58
N TRP A 290 21.07 1.72 -26.79
CA TRP A 290 22.50 1.74 -27.12
C TRP A 290 23.24 2.83 -26.35
N LEU A 291 22.60 3.97 -26.04
CA LEU A 291 23.18 4.97 -25.16
C LEU A 291 23.39 4.45 -23.74
N GLY A 292 22.58 3.49 -23.29
CA GLY A 292 22.73 2.82 -22.00
C GLY A 292 24.04 2.05 -21.84
N VAL A 293 24.70 1.68 -22.93
CA VAL A 293 26.03 1.08 -22.91
C VAL A 293 27.07 2.08 -22.36
N LEU A 294 26.93 3.36 -22.66
CA LEU A 294 27.89 4.39 -22.24
C LEU A 294 28.05 4.50 -20.71
N PRO A 295 26.99 4.64 -19.89
CA PRO A 295 27.15 4.68 -18.45
C PRO A 295 27.68 3.35 -17.88
N VAL A 296 27.28 2.20 -18.41
CA VAL A 296 27.78 0.90 -17.99
C VAL A 296 29.28 0.80 -18.22
N VAL A 297 29.74 1.08 -19.46
CA VAL A 297 31.16 1.10 -19.81
C VAL A 297 31.91 2.15 -18.98
N GLY A 298 31.33 3.35 -18.82
CA GLY A 298 31.90 4.41 -17.96
C GLY A 298 32.16 3.97 -16.53
N VAL A 299 31.19 3.29 -15.91
CA VAL A 299 31.33 2.72 -14.54
C VAL A 299 32.37 1.61 -14.50
N LEU A 300 32.40 0.71 -15.49
CA LEU A 300 33.41 -0.35 -15.59
C LEU A 300 34.81 0.25 -15.76
N LEU A 301 35.00 1.20 -16.66
CA LEU A 301 36.26 1.91 -16.83
C LEU A 301 36.68 2.65 -15.55
N ALA A 302 35.76 3.33 -14.88
CA ALA A 302 36.01 3.98 -13.60
C ALA A 302 36.46 2.96 -12.54
N SER A 303 35.85 1.77 -12.50
CA SER A 303 36.14 0.71 -11.52
C SER A 303 37.52 0.03 -11.77
N PHE A 304 37.79 -0.33 -13.00
CA PHE A 304 38.90 -1.22 -13.34
C PHE A 304 40.00 -0.57 -14.21
N GLY A 305 39.75 0.61 -14.77
CA GLY A 305 40.69 1.31 -15.63
C GLY A 305 42.04 1.63 -14.95
N ALA A 306 43.09 1.65 -15.74
CA ALA A 306 44.50 1.84 -15.30
C ALA A 306 44.81 3.33 -14.95
N TYR A 307 43.94 3.99 -14.19
CA TYR A 307 44.15 5.43 -13.83
C TYR A 307 45.09 5.56 -12.63
N ARG A 308 46.36 5.83 -12.88
CA ARG A 308 47.32 6.11 -11.80
C ARG A 308 46.90 7.34 -11.00
N GLY A 309 46.84 7.22 -9.66
CA GLY A 309 46.51 8.32 -8.74
C GLY A 309 45.02 8.69 -8.58
N ARG A 310 44.10 8.09 -9.33
CA ARG A 310 42.65 8.41 -9.28
C ARG A 310 41.87 7.46 -8.36
N ARG A 311 42.25 7.38 -7.06
CA ARG A 311 41.66 6.46 -6.07
C ARG A 311 40.14 6.65 -5.93
N LEU A 312 39.66 7.91 -5.89
CA LEU A 312 38.24 8.22 -5.75
C LEU A 312 37.43 7.80 -6.99
N LEU A 313 38.01 7.89 -8.18
CA LEU A 313 37.31 7.41 -9.41
C LEU A 313 37.03 5.93 -9.31
N ARG A 314 38.04 5.13 -8.92
CA ARG A 314 37.88 3.67 -8.75
C ARG A 314 36.91 3.31 -7.63
N LEU A 315 37.04 3.96 -6.47
CA LEU A 315 36.14 3.67 -5.36
C LEU A 315 34.69 4.00 -5.72
N GLY A 316 34.44 5.14 -6.37
CA GLY A 316 33.10 5.53 -6.80
C GLY A 316 32.53 4.61 -7.89
N GLY A 317 33.38 4.15 -8.84
CA GLY A 317 32.95 3.17 -9.85
C GLY A 317 32.54 1.84 -9.22
N VAL A 318 33.39 1.28 -8.35
CA VAL A 318 33.06 0.03 -7.62
C VAL A 318 31.84 0.23 -6.70
N TRP A 319 31.72 1.39 -6.06
CA TRP A 319 30.54 1.74 -5.28
C TRP A 319 29.25 1.69 -6.13
N LEU A 320 29.23 2.40 -7.26
CA LEU A 320 28.10 2.37 -8.19
C LEU A 320 27.80 0.94 -8.67
N LEU A 321 28.82 0.20 -9.11
CA LEU A 321 28.67 -1.17 -9.59
C LEU A 321 28.08 -2.08 -8.52
N MET A 322 28.64 -2.07 -7.30
CA MET A 322 28.25 -2.98 -6.22
C MET A 322 26.87 -2.69 -5.64
N PHE A 323 26.43 -1.42 -5.60
CA PHE A 323 25.10 -1.07 -5.10
C PHE A 323 24.02 -1.11 -6.16
N MET A 324 24.37 -1.03 -7.47
CA MET A 324 23.40 -1.19 -8.56
C MET A 324 23.22 -2.65 -8.97
N LEU A 325 24.23 -3.51 -8.76
CA LEU A 325 24.17 -4.93 -9.13
C LEU A 325 22.98 -5.70 -8.53
N PRO A 326 22.64 -5.56 -7.22
CA PRO A 326 21.49 -6.26 -6.63
C PRO A 326 20.14 -5.87 -7.25
N VAL A 327 20.04 -4.68 -7.85
CA VAL A 327 18.83 -4.14 -8.48
C VAL A 327 18.90 -4.16 -10.00
N ALA A 328 19.94 -4.77 -10.57
CA ALA A 328 20.12 -4.93 -12.02
C ALA A 328 19.22 -6.02 -12.64
N ASN A 329 18.24 -6.53 -11.89
CA ASN A 329 17.29 -7.57 -12.32
C ASN A 329 17.95 -8.81 -12.97
N VAL A 330 19.14 -9.20 -12.52
CA VAL A 330 19.75 -10.51 -12.84
C VAL A 330 18.80 -11.63 -12.38
N LEU A 331 18.17 -11.43 -11.21
CA LEU A 331 16.94 -12.13 -10.82
C LEU A 331 15.76 -11.19 -11.14
N PRO A 332 14.72 -11.68 -11.84
CA PRO A 332 13.63 -10.84 -12.32
C PRO A 332 12.72 -10.39 -11.17
N LEU A 333 13.17 -9.37 -10.46
CA LEU A 333 12.42 -8.68 -9.42
C LEU A 333 11.74 -7.44 -10.02
N SER A 334 10.58 -7.08 -9.52
CA SER A 334 9.92 -5.82 -9.84
C SER A 334 10.15 -4.85 -8.67
N PRO A 335 10.30 -3.56 -8.91
CA PRO A 335 10.36 -2.83 -10.19
C PRO A 335 11.76 -2.84 -10.83
N HIS A 336 11.83 -2.62 -12.16
CA HIS A 336 13.08 -2.54 -12.90
C HIS A 336 13.88 -1.28 -12.52
N ARG A 337 13.19 -0.18 -12.27
CA ARG A 337 13.72 1.10 -11.84
C ARG A 337 12.92 1.61 -10.65
N ALA A 338 13.59 2.19 -9.64
CA ALA A 338 12.99 2.95 -8.56
C ALA A 338 14.01 3.97 -8.05
N ASP A 339 13.58 5.17 -7.68
CA ASP A 339 14.48 6.24 -7.25
C ASP A 339 15.23 5.87 -5.96
N ARG A 340 14.58 5.15 -5.06
CA ARG A 340 15.20 4.60 -3.84
C ARG A 340 16.38 3.65 -4.05
N HIS A 341 16.57 3.12 -5.26
CA HIS A 341 17.71 2.26 -5.58
C HIS A 341 19.02 3.04 -5.63
N VAL A 342 18.95 4.32 -5.98
CA VAL A 342 20.13 5.18 -6.11
C VAL A 342 20.44 5.99 -4.85
N TYR A 343 19.79 5.72 -3.72
CA TYR A 343 20.03 6.44 -2.47
C TYR A 343 21.51 6.47 -2.07
N LEU A 344 22.13 5.31 -1.86
CA LEU A 344 23.58 5.22 -1.56
C LEU A 344 24.46 5.42 -2.82
N PRO A 345 24.13 4.92 -4.03
CA PRO A 345 24.86 5.21 -5.26
C PRO A 345 25.09 6.70 -5.52
N LEU A 346 24.15 7.56 -5.19
CA LEU A 346 24.27 9.02 -5.37
C LEU A 346 25.47 9.62 -4.63
N LEU A 347 25.88 9.03 -3.49
CA LEU A 347 27.08 9.47 -2.77
C LEU A 347 28.34 9.32 -3.63
N ALA A 348 28.46 8.30 -4.47
CA ALA A 348 29.61 8.15 -5.37
C ALA A 348 29.70 9.30 -6.39
N VAL A 349 28.55 9.70 -6.95
CA VAL A 349 28.48 10.86 -7.85
C VAL A 349 28.87 12.13 -7.09
N GLY A 350 28.34 12.30 -5.88
CA GLY A 350 28.71 13.40 -4.98
C GLY A 350 30.21 13.45 -4.68
N LEU A 351 30.83 12.30 -4.42
CA LEU A 351 32.30 12.18 -4.18
C LEU A 351 33.11 12.60 -5.42
N TRP A 352 32.67 12.24 -6.63
CA TRP A 352 33.33 12.65 -7.87
C TRP A 352 33.24 14.15 -8.10
N LEU A 353 32.05 14.72 -7.93
CA LEU A 353 31.83 16.19 -8.03
C LEU A 353 32.58 16.94 -6.93
N GLY A 354 32.59 16.40 -5.70
CA GLY A 354 33.35 16.96 -4.60
C GLY A 354 34.87 16.92 -4.84
N ALA A 355 35.38 15.81 -5.37
CA ALA A 355 36.81 15.73 -5.76
C ALA A 355 37.18 16.70 -6.87
N TRP A 356 36.30 16.95 -7.83
CA TRP A 356 36.49 17.96 -8.83
C TRP A 356 36.50 19.38 -8.22
N ALA A 357 35.55 19.68 -7.32
CA ALA A 357 35.46 20.97 -6.65
C ALA A 357 36.63 21.25 -5.70
N ALA A 358 37.22 20.21 -5.10
CA ALA A 358 38.36 20.32 -4.16
C ALA A 358 39.70 20.66 -4.86
N ARG A 359 39.84 20.55 -6.17
CA ARG A 359 41.08 20.83 -6.88
C ARG A 359 41.45 22.30 -6.74
N ARG A 360 42.59 22.55 -6.08
CA ARG A 360 43.13 23.89 -5.84
C ARG A 360 43.74 24.45 -7.14
N GLY A 361 43.60 25.75 -7.39
CA GLY A 361 44.15 26.51 -8.51
C GLY A 361 43.30 27.76 -8.75
N GLN A 362 43.85 28.82 -9.38
CA GLN A 362 43.03 29.91 -9.85
C GLN A 362 41.93 29.34 -10.75
N LEU A 363 40.67 29.62 -10.40
CA LEU A 363 39.55 29.16 -11.22
C LEU A 363 39.64 29.89 -12.57
N SER A 364 39.94 29.15 -13.64
CA SER A 364 39.75 29.67 -15.00
C SER A 364 38.31 30.15 -15.14
N LYS A 365 38.04 31.06 -16.08
CA LYS A 365 36.68 31.55 -16.35
C LYS A 365 35.71 30.40 -16.56
N TRP A 366 36.13 29.31 -17.21
CA TRP A 366 35.35 28.10 -17.39
C TRP A 366 34.96 27.37 -16.09
N ARG A 367 35.87 27.32 -15.13
CA ARG A 367 35.57 26.70 -13.81
C ARG A 367 34.63 27.55 -12.98
N GLN A 368 34.72 28.88 -13.10
CA GLN A 368 33.77 29.82 -12.46
C GLN A 368 32.38 29.64 -13.07
N MET A 369 32.29 29.56 -14.38
CA MET A 369 31.04 29.32 -15.10
C MET A 369 30.43 27.96 -14.68
N LEU A 370 31.20 26.87 -14.67
CA LEU A 370 30.73 25.57 -14.26
C LEU A 370 30.31 25.51 -12.77
N ALA A 371 30.98 26.27 -11.91
CA ALA A 371 30.58 26.38 -10.50
C ALA A 371 29.23 27.15 -10.37
N GLY A 372 29.02 28.21 -11.18
CA GLY A 372 27.75 28.91 -11.27
C GLY A 372 26.62 27.99 -11.76
N MET A 373 26.86 27.27 -12.86
CA MET A 373 25.90 26.26 -13.35
C MET A 373 25.58 25.18 -12.31
N GLY A 374 26.59 24.70 -11.57
CA GLY A 374 26.41 23.76 -10.47
C GLY A 374 25.55 24.35 -9.33
N GLY A 375 25.71 25.63 -9.03
CA GLY A 375 24.87 26.34 -8.06
C GLY A 375 23.41 26.44 -8.53
N SER A 376 23.19 26.82 -9.80
CA SER A 376 21.85 26.86 -10.39
C SER A 376 21.18 25.47 -10.41
N LEU A 377 21.95 24.43 -10.74
CA LEU A 377 21.47 23.06 -10.71
C LEU A 377 21.09 22.60 -9.29
N LEU A 378 21.85 23.00 -8.29
CA LEU A 378 21.55 22.69 -6.89
C LEU A 378 20.22 23.36 -6.45
N ILE A 379 20.00 24.62 -6.81
CA ILE A 379 18.73 25.31 -6.55
C ILE A 379 17.58 24.60 -7.26
N PHE A 380 17.77 24.23 -8.52
CA PHE A 380 16.79 23.47 -9.28
C PHE A 380 16.45 22.13 -8.58
N TRP A 381 17.43 21.39 -8.08
CA TRP A 381 17.20 20.16 -7.34
C TRP A 381 16.44 20.40 -6.03
N ILE A 382 16.76 21.45 -5.29
CA ILE A 382 16.04 21.83 -4.07
C ILE A 382 14.56 22.06 -4.35
N VAL A 383 14.25 22.86 -5.37
CA VAL A 383 12.87 23.17 -5.77
C VAL A 383 12.16 21.90 -6.23
N THR A 384 12.80 21.12 -7.10
CA THR A 384 12.22 19.88 -7.63
C THR A 384 11.99 18.83 -6.51
N ALA A 385 12.93 18.67 -5.58
CA ALA A 385 12.76 17.74 -4.46
C ALA A 385 11.62 18.17 -3.52
N SER A 386 11.53 19.46 -3.22
CA SER A 386 10.44 20.01 -2.40
C SER A 386 9.08 19.82 -3.08
N SER A 387 8.97 20.13 -4.37
CA SER A 387 7.74 19.91 -5.16
C SER A 387 7.40 18.41 -5.27
N ARG A 388 8.41 17.56 -5.51
CA ARG A 388 8.21 16.11 -5.59
C ARG A 388 7.73 15.51 -4.27
N SER A 389 8.12 16.08 -3.13
CA SER A 389 7.64 15.65 -1.80
C SER A 389 6.13 15.83 -1.64
N LEU A 390 5.52 16.81 -2.32
CA LEU A 390 4.07 17.00 -2.32
C LEU A 390 3.32 15.87 -3.03
N VAL A 391 3.92 15.24 -4.04
CA VAL A 391 3.31 14.12 -4.77
C VAL A 391 3.11 12.91 -3.87
N TRP A 392 3.95 12.74 -2.85
CA TRP A 392 3.88 11.63 -1.89
C TRP A 392 2.96 11.90 -0.69
N GLN A 393 2.19 12.99 -0.68
CA GLN A 393 1.33 13.34 0.46
C GLN A 393 0.10 12.46 0.60
N SER A 394 -0.43 11.91 -0.51
CA SER A 394 -1.60 11.03 -0.48
C SER A 394 -1.62 10.08 -1.68
N ASP A 395 -2.37 8.98 -1.57
CA ASP A 395 -2.58 8.05 -2.68
C ASP A 395 -3.17 8.76 -3.91
N VAL A 396 -4.10 9.70 -3.74
CA VAL A 396 -4.69 10.46 -4.84
C VAL A 396 -3.62 11.24 -5.61
N GLN A 397 -2.75 11.98 -4.91
CA GLN A 397 -1.70 12.77 -5.55
C GLN A 397 -0.68 11.87 -6.24
N LEU A 398 -0.25 10.78 -5.56
CA LEU A 398 0.74 9.84 -6.06
C LEU A 398 0.28 9.15 -7.35
N TRP A 399 -0.96 8.65 -7.36
CA TRP A 399 -1.46 7.91 -8.52
C TRP A 399 -1.95 8.81 -9.64
N ARG A 400 -2.42 10.03 -9.36
CA ARG A 400 -2.68 11.04 -10.39
C ARG A 400 -1.40 11.42 -11.13
N ASP A 401 -0.31 11.71 -10.41
CA ASP A 401 1.00 12.00 -10.97
C ASP A 401 1.51 10.84 -11.85
N HIS A 402 1.38 9.60 -11.36
CA HIS A 402 1.73 8.41 -12.12
C HIS A 402 0.98 8.32 -13.45
N LEU A 403 -0.31 8.59 -13.45
CA LEU A 403 -1.17 8.48 -14.63
C LEU A 403 -0.96 9.61 -15.66
N VAL A 404 -0.27 10.69 -15.31
CA VAL A 404 0.19 11.70 -16.28
C VAL A 404 1.18 11.08 -17.26
N ASP A 405 2.16 10.33 -16.75
CA ASP A 405 3.19 9.68 -17.57
C ASP A 405 2.69 8.35 -18.17
N TYR A 406 1.87 7.60 -17.41
CA TYR A 406 1.41 6.25 -17.76
C TYR A 406 -0.12 6.13 -17.72
N PRO A 407 -0.86 6.82 -18.60
CA PRO A 407 -2.32 6.86 -18.53
C PRO A 407 -2.99 5.48 -18.65
N ASN A 408 -2.34 4.51 -19.31
CA ASN A 408 -2.83 3.14 -19.46
C ASN A 408 -2.30 2.16 -18.40
N SER A 409 -1.68 2.65 -17.34
CA SER A 409 -1.19 1.81 -16.24
C SER A 409 -2.36 1.13 -15.53
N VAL A 410 -2.45 -0.20 -15.61
CA VAL A 410 -3.44 -0.98 -14.86
C VAL A 410 -3.28 -0.72 -13.36
N THR A 411 -2.05 -0.79 -12.85
CA THR A 411 -1.75 -0.53 -11.44
C THR A 411 -2.14 0.89 -11.01
N GLY A 412 -1.84 1.90 -11.83
CA GLY A 412 -2.19 3.30 -11.52
C GLY A 412 -3.70 3.51 -11.47
N ASN A 413 -4.41 3.02 -12.51
CA ASN A 413 -5.86 3.19 -12.57
C ASN A 413 -6.58 2.43 -11.45
N ILE A 414 -6.18 1.19 -11.09
CA ILE A 414 -6.84 0.42 -10.05
C ILE A 414 -6.62 1.02 -8.65
N ASN A 415 -5.42 1.51 -8.36
CA ASN A 415 -5.09 2.08 -7.06
C ASN A 415 -5.77 3.45 -6.88
N LEU A 416 -5.78 4.30 -7.91
CA LEU A 416 -6.49 5.58 -7.86
C LEU A 416 -8.00 5.38 -7.74
N ALA A 417 -8.57 4.44 -8.50
CA ALA A 417 -9.99 4.10 -8.41
C ALA A 417 -10.35 3.56 -7.02
N GLY A 418 -9.48 2.71 -6.45
CA GLY A 418 -9.64 2.17 -5.10
C GLY A 418 -9.63 3.25 -4.03
N GLU A 419 -8.73 4.24 -4.13
CA GLU A 419 -8.69 5.35 -3.19
C GLU A 419 -9.94 6.24 -3.31
N TYR A 420 -10.37 6.62 -4.52
CA TYR A 420 -11.62 7.34 -4.69
C TYR A 420 -12.83 6.57 -4.17
N PHE A 421 -12.86 5.25 -4.38
CA PHE A 421 -13.93 4.41 -3.83
C PHE A 421 -13.91 4.42 -2.29
N ALA A 422 -12.75 4.33 -1.67
CA ALA A 422 -12.60 4.37 -0.22
C ALA A 422 -12.99 5.72 0.40
N LEU A 423 -12.82 6.81 -0.36
CA LEU A 423 -13.24 8.17 -0.01
C LEU A 423 -14.72 8.43 -0.31
N ASN A 424 -15.47 7.45 -0.85
CA ASN A 424 -16.83 7.57 -1.38
C ASN A 424 -16.98 8.56 -2.56
N GLU A 425 -15.88 8.89 -3.22
CA GLU A 425 -15.86 9.74 -4.42
C GLU A 425 -16.14 8.91 -5.68
N TYR A 426 -17.35 8.37 -5.77
CA TYR A 426 -17.74 7.39 -6.80
C TYR A 426 -17.73 7.95 -8.22
N ASP A 427 -17.93 9.26 -8.40
CA ASP A 427 -17.92 9.91 -9.71
C ASP A 427 -16.50 9.96 -10.31
N PHE A 428 -15.46 9.97 -9.48
CA PHE A 428 -14.07 9.86 -9.91
C PHE A 428 -13.61 8.40 -10.01
N ALA A 429 -14.14 7.49 -9.17
CA ALA A 429 -13.79 6.08 -9.19
C ALA A 429 -14.34 5.35 -10.44
N ALA A 430 -15.61 5.57 -10.78
CA ALA A 430 -16.30 4.83 -11.85
C ALA A 430 -15.61 4.94 -13.22
N PRO A 431 -15.20 6.12 -13.72
CA PRO A 431 -14.50 6.23 -15.01
C PRO A 431 -13.21 5.43 -15.07
N LEU A 432 -12.46 5.38 -13.97
CA LEU A 432 -11.20 4.62 -13.87
C LEU A 432 -11.46 3.11 -13.91
N TYR A 433 -12.47 2.63 -13.18
CA TYR A 433 -12.89 1.22 -13.25
C TYR A 433 -13.45 0.86 -14.63
N MET A 434 -14.21 1.75 -15.27
CA MET A 434 -14.67 1.53 -16.65
C MET A 434 -13.51 1.39 -17.64
N ARG A 435 -12.48 2.24 -17.51
CA ARG A 435 -11.25 2.14 -18.30
C ARG A 435 -10.53 0.80 -18.08
N LEU A 436 -10.48 0.32 -16.85
CA LEU A 436 -9.84 -0.95 -16.51
C LEU A 436 -10.54 -2.15 -17.15
N LEU A 437 -11.86 -2.08 -17.43
CA LEU A 437 -12.57 -3.14 -18.17
C LEU A 437 -12.02 -3.36 -19.60
N THR A 438 -11.34 -2.36 -20.16
CA THR A 438 -10.69 -2.44 -21.48
C THR A 438 -9.20 -2.73 -21.37
N LEU A 439 -8.52 -2.22 -20.33
CA LEU A 439 -7.07 -2.39 -20.14
C LEU A 439 -6.72 -3.80 -19.66
N ASP A 440 -7.53 -4.37 -18.77
CA ASP A 440 -7.40 -5.73 -18.27
C ASP A 440 -8.78 -6.38 -18.10
N PRO A 441 -9.33 -6.96 -19.17
CA PRO A 441 -10.64 -7.61 -19.12
C PRO A 441 -10.71 -8.84 -18.21
N THR A 442 -9.55 -9.35 -17.76
CA THR A 442 -9.43 -10.55 -16.93
C THR A 442 -9.41 -10.24 -15.43
N ASP A 443 -9.34 -8.95 -15.05
CA ASP A 443 -9.41 -8.54 -13.66
C ASP A 443 -10.87 -8.46 -13.18
N VAL A 444 -11.19 -9.19 -12.13
CA VAL A 444 -12.53 -9.24 -11.52
C VAL A 444 -12.86 -7.97 -10.71
N ARG A 445 -11.85 -7.23 -10.24
CA ARG A 445 -12.02 -6.08 -9.34
C ARG A 445 -12.81 -4.93 -9.97
N PRO A 446 -12.53 -4.49 -11.23
CA PRO A 446 -13.27 -3.39 -11.84
C PRO A 446 -14.78 -3.64 -11.93
N PRO A 447 -15.27 -4.76 -12.50
CA PRO A 447 -16.71 -4.97 -12.55
C PRO A 447 -17.33 -5.18 -11.17
N TYR A 448 -16.62 -5.76 -10.19
CA TYR A 448 -17.09 -5.87 -8.82
C TYR A 448 -17.33 -4.49 -8.17
N PHE A 449 -16.36 -3.57 -8.25
CA PHE A 449 -16.51 -2.23 -7.67
C PHE A 449 -17.52 -1.37 -8.44
N LEU A 450 -17.64 -1.52 -9.75
CA LEU A 450 -18.70 -0.86 -10.55
C LEU A 450 -20.08 -1.31 -10.12
N ALA A 451 -20.28 -2.61 -9.82
CA ALA A 451 -21.54 -3.11 -9.29
C ALA A 451 -21.87 -2.45 -7.94
N GLN A 452 -20.88 -2.35 -7.04
CA GLN A 452 -21.09 -1.67 -5.76
C GLN A 452 -21.41 -0.17 -5.91
N ILE A 453 -20.78 0.50 -6.88
CA ILE A 453 -21.10 1.92 -7.17
C ILE A 453 -22.53 2.02 -7.71
N ALA A 454 -22.95 1.12 -8.62
CA ALA A 454 -24.31 1.08 -9.16
C ALA A 454 -25.33 0.86 -8.04
N ALA A 455 -25.06 -0.07 -7.11
CA ALA A 455 -25.89 -0.31 -5.92
C ALA A 455 -26.07 0.97 -5.08
N ARG A 456 -24.97 1.71 -4.82
CA ARG A 456 -25.00 2.97 -4.07
C ARG A 456 -25.80 4.08 -4.78
N ARG A 457 -25.88 4.03 -6.11
CA ARG A 457 -26.68 4.94 -6.95
C ARG A 457 -28.13 4.49 -7.15
N GLY A 458 -28.50 3.30 -6.65
CA GLY A 458 -29.81 2.70 -6.87
C GLY A 458 -30.05 2.19 -8.29
N ASP A 459 -29.00 2.06 -9.11
CA ASP A 459 -29.09 1.54 -10.47
C ASP A 459 -28.98 0.01 -10.48
N LEU A 460 -30.10 -0.65 -10.19
CA LEU A 460 -30.19 -2.11 -10.11
C LEU A 460 -29.82 -2.82 -11.42
N GLN A 461 -30.10 -2.21 -12.59
CA GLN A 461 -29.79 -2.83 -13.87
C GLN A 461 -28.29 -2.83 -14.14
N ALA A 462 -27.62 -1.71 -13.87
CA ALA A 462 -26.18 -1.63 -13.97
C ALA A 462 -25.50 -2.57 -12.95
N GLU A 463 -25.99 -2.62 -11.71
CA GLU A 463 -25.50 -3.50 -10.66
C GLU A 463 -25.51 -4.97 -11.10
N ILE A 464 -26.65 -5.46 -11.56
CA ILE A 464 -26.82 -6.83 -12.08
C ILE A 464 -25.88 -7.08 -13.28
N GLY A 465 -25.78 -6.11 -14.20
CA GLY A 465 -24.91 -6.22 -15.37
C GLY A 465 -23.44 -6.38 -15.00
N PHE A 466 -22.97 -5.58 -14.06
CA PHE A 466 -21.58 -5.62 -13.60
C PHE A 466 -21.27 -6.87 -12.77
N TYR A 467 -22.18 -7.35 -11.90
CA TYR A 467 -21.96 -8.62 -11.20
C TYR A 467 -21.93 -9.81 -12.18
N ARG A 468 -22.79 -9.84 -13.20
CA ARG A 468 -22.72 -10.86 -14.27
C ARG A 468 -21.36 -10.84 -14.97
N ARG A 469 -20.84 -9.65 -15.27
CA ARG A 469 -19.50 -9.51 -15.86
C ARG A 469 -18.40 -9.98 -14.88
N ALA A 470 -18.47 -9.67 -13.60
CA ALA A 470 -17.52 -10.16 -12.61
C ALA A 470 -17.52 -11.69 -12.53
N ILE A 471 -18.71 -12.32 -12.57
CA ILE A 471 -18.89 -13.77 -12.58
C ILE A 471 -18.33 -14.40 -13.87
N SER A 472 -18.44 -13.75 -15.03
CA SER A 472 -17.84 -14.28 -16.27
C SER A 472 -16.32 -14.35 -16.22
N VAL A 473 -15.67 -13.49 -15.41
CA VAL A 473 -14.23 -13.52 -15.16
C VAL A 473 -13.88 -14.57 -14.10
N ARG A 474 -14.67 -14.68 -13.03
CA ARG A 474 -14.45 -15.63 -11.93
C ARG A 474 -15.70 -16.41 -11.63
N THR A 475 -15.90 -17.50 -12.37
CA THR A 475 -17.13 -18.31 -12.34
C THR A 475 -17.39 -19.04 -11.02
N GLY A 476 -16.32 -19.42 -10.29
CA GLY A 476 -16.38 -20.21 -9.04
C GLY A 476 -16.42 -19.34 -7.77
N ASP A 477 -16.85 -18.09 -7.83
CA ASP A 477 -16.89 -17.19 -6.68
C ASP A 477 -18.30 -17.15 -6.06
N ALA A 478 -18.45 -17.78 -4.89
CA ALA A 478 -19.71 -17.83 -4.15
C ALA A 478 -20.20 -16.46 -3.68
N GLU A 479 -19.28 -15.53 -3.40
CA GLU A 479 -19.65 -14.19 -2.94
C GLU A 479 -20.24 -13.36 -4.08
N LEU A 480 -19.64 -13.41 -5.27
CA LEU A 480 -20.19 -12.75 -6.46
C LEU A 480 -21.58 -13.28 -6.81
N ARG A 481 -21.79 -14.60 -6.73
CA ARG A 481 -23.10 -15.22 -6.94
C ARG A 481 -24.14 -14.75 -5.93
N ASN A 482 -23.77 -14.72 -4.66
CA ASN A 482 -24.64 -14.19 -3.60
C ASN A 482 -24.99 -12.71 -3.84
N ASN A 483 -24.04 -11.89 -4.23
CA ASN A 483 -24.26 -10.46 -4.46
C ASN A 483 -25.16 -10.22 -5.68
N LEU A 484 -24.95 -11.00 -6.77
CA LEU A 484 -25.87 -10.99 -7.92
C LEU A 484 -27.30 -11.39 -7.50
N GLY A 485 -27.44 -12.46 -6.73
CA GLY A 485 -28.73 -12.90 -6.21
C GLY A 485 -29.42 -11.82 -5.39
N TYR A 486 -28.68 -11.12 -4.54
CA TYR A 486 -29.19 -10.01 -3.74
C TYR A 486 -29.68 -8.83 -4.61
N ALA A 487 -28.91 -8.44 -5.63
CA ALA A 487 -29.32 -7.42 -6.60
C ALA A 487 -30.59 -7.83 -7.38
N LEU A 488 -30.68 -9.12 -7.77
CA LEU A 488 -31.85 -9.68 -8.44
C LEU A 488 -33.10 -9.66 -7.55
N LEU A 489 -32.96 -9.93 -6.23
CA LEU A 489 -34.05 -9.77 -5.27
C LEU A 489 -34.55 -8.34 -5.19
N GLY A 490 -33.63 -7.36 -5.12
CA GLY A 490 -33.97 -5.93 -5.15
C GLY A 490 -34.72 -5.53 -6.42
N ALA A 491 -34.43 -6.20 -7.55
CA ALA A 491 -35.11 -6.00 -8.82
C ALA A 491 -36.41 -6.81 -8.96
N GLY A 492 -36.88 -7.51 -7.92
CA GLY A 492 -38.09 -8.34 -7.94
C GLY A 492 -37.92 -9.66 -8.70
N GLN A 493 -36.72 -10.04 -9.12
CA GLN A 493 -36.44 -11.23 -9.92
C GLN A 493 -36.11 -12.43 -9.02
N ALA A 494 -37.05 -12.77 -8.11
CA ALA A 494 -36.82 -13.75 -7.03
C ALA A 494 -36.44 -15.15 -7.54
N ALA A 495 -36.98 -15.61 -8.65
CA ALA A 495 -36.65 -16.92 -9.21
C ALA A 495 -35.20 -16.99 -9.71
N GLN A 496 -34.69 -15.94 -10.35
CA GLN A 496 -33.30 -15.87 -10.77
C GLN A 496 -32.37 -15.74 -9.55
N ALA A 497 -32.75 -14.94 -8.56
CA ALA A 497 -32.05 -14.80 -7.31
C ALA A 497 -31.88 -16.15 -6.59
N LEU A 498 -32.95 -16.95 -6.50
CA LEU A 498 -32.92 -18.28 -5.91
C LEU A 498 -31.92 -19.21 -6.59
N ALA A 499 -31.84 -19.17 -7.93
CA ALA A 499 -30.85 -19.94 -8.69
C ALA A 499 -29.41 -19.53 -8.38
N GLU A 500 -29.13 -18.21 -8.28
CA GLU A 500 -27.79 -17.71 -7.97
C GLU A 500 -27.39 -18.05 -6.50
N PHE A 501 -28.29 -17.93 -5.53
CA PHE A 501 -28.02 -18.36 -4.15
C PHE A 501 -27.78 -19.87 -4.05
N SER A 502 -28.54 -20.67 -4.80
CA SER A 502 -28.33 -22.12 -4.83
C SER A 502 -26.98 -22.47 -5.42
N THR A 503 -26.53 -21.76 -6.45
CA THR A 503 -25.19 -21.91 -7.03
C THR A 503 -24.11 -21.47 -6.03
N ALA A 504 -24.31 -20.35 -5.33
CA ALA A 504 -23.38 -19.89 -4.29
C ALA A 504 -23.20 -20.92 -3.17
N LEU A 505 -24.31 -21.59 -2.76
CA LEU A 505 -24.30 -22.66 -1.75
C LEU A 505 -23.69 -23.97 -2.26
N ALA A 506 -23.82 -24.27 -3.55
CA ALA A 506 -23.10 -25.40 -4.15
C ALA A 506 -21.59 -25.19 -4.14
N LEU A 507 -21.12 -23.93 -4.37
CA LEU A 507 -19.70 -23.55 -4.31
C LEU A 507 -19.17 -23.46 -2.87
N LYS A 508 -19.99 -23.00 -1.94
CA LYS A 508 -19.62 -22.84 -0.52
C LYS A 508 -20.76 -23.30 0.39
N PRO A 509 -20.86 -24.61 0.68
CA PRO A 509 -21.82 -25.14 1.64
C PRO A 509 -21.68 -24.45 3.01
N GLY A 510 -22.78 -24.08 3.64
CA GLY A 510 -22.77 -23.37 4.93
C GLY A 510 -22.50 -21.87 4.83
N TYR A 511 -22.55 -21.25 3.63
CA TYR A 511 -22.46 -19.79 3.48
C TYR A 511 -23.72 -19.12 4.05
N GLY A 512 -23.67 -18.70 5.32
CA GLY A 512 -24.81 -18.21 6.10
C GLY A 512 -25.58 -17.08 5.42
N ARG A 513 -24.88 -16.08 4.84
CA ARG A 513 -25.54 -14.99 4.09
C ARG A 513 -26.33 -15.50 2.90
N ALA A 514 -25.79 -16.43 2.14
CA ALA A 514 -26.48 -17.00 0.98
C ALA A 514 -27.69 -17.84 1.40
N LEU A 515 -27.64 -18.53 2.54
CA LEU A 515 -28.77 -19.25 3.10
C LEU A 515 -29.90 -18.29 3.51
N VAL A 516 -29.59 -17.20 4.24
CA VAL A 516 -30.60 -16.17 4.61
C VAL A 516 -31.23 -15.55 3.37
N ASN A 517 -30.42 -15.18 2.38
CA ASN A 517 -30.91 -14.60 1.14
C ASN A 517 -31.73 -15.59 0.31
N LYS A 518 -31.35 -16.87 0.30
CA LYS A 518 -32.13 -17.95 -0.31
C LYS A 518 -33.52 -18.07 0.33
N GLY A 519 -33.56 -18.13 1.66
CA GLY A 519 -34.84 -18.16 2.40
C GLY A 519 -35.72 -16.94 2.12
N SER A 520 -35.11 -15.75 1.96
CA SER A 520 -35.82 -14.54 1.55
C SER A 520 -36.39 -14.63 0.14
N ALA A 521 -35.64 -15.23 -0.82
CA ALA A 521 -36.11 -15.48 -2.17
C ALA A 521 -37.28 -16.49 -2.20
N GLU A 522 -37.18 -17.55 -1.38
CA GLU A 522 -38.24 -18.56 -1.22
C GLU A 522 -39.52 -17.94 -0.64
N LEU A 523 -39.42 -17.03 0.35
CA LEU A 523 -40.55 -16.27 0.87
C LEU A 523 -41.22 -15.43 -0.22
N MET A 524 -40.43 -14.68 -1.02
CA MET A 524 -40.95 -13.85 -2.11
C MET A 524 -41.66 -14.68 -3.20
N LEU A 525 -41.24 -15.93 -3.40
CA LEU A 525 -41.87 -16.88 -4.33
C LEU A 525 -43.09 -17.62 -3.75
N GLY A 526 -43.40 -17.44 -2.47
CA GLY A 526 -44.44 -18.18 -1.76
C GLY A 526 -44.08 -19.63 -1.41
N HIS A 527 -42.79 -20.00 -1.49
CA HIS A 527 -42.27 -21.33 -1.15
C HIS A 527 -42.05 -21.43 0.36
N TYR A 528 -43.11 -21.26 1.16
CA TYR A 528 -43.03 -21.10 2.61
C TYR A 528 -42.45 -22.33 3.32
N VAL A 529 -42.69 -23.55 2.82
CA VAL A 529 -42.14 -24.79 3.39
C VAL A 529 -40.62 -24.82 3.23
N ASP A 530 -40.12 -24.44 2.06
CA ASP A 530 -38.69 -24.41 1.77
C ASP A 530 -38.03 -23.30 2.58
N ALA A 531 -38.62 -22.11 2.64
CA ALA A 531 -38.13 -20.98 3.42
C ALA A 531 -38.00 -21.36 4.91
N ARG A 532 -39.04 -22.00 5.49
CA ARG A 532 -39.01 -22.52 6.86
C ARG A 532 -37.81 -23.44 7.07
N ASN A 533 -37.57 -24.39 6.16
CA ASN A 533 -36.51 -25.35 6.27
C ASN A 533 -35.12 -24.66 6.13
N THR A 534 -34.99 -23.74 5.19
CA THR A 534 -33.78 -22.95 4.95
C THR A 534 -33.42 -22.10 6.18
N PHE A 535 -34.38 -21.34 6.74
CA PHE A 535 -34.10 -20.53 7.95
C PHE A 535 -33.82 -21.37 9.17
N ARG A 536 -34.46 -22.56 9.35
CA ARG A 536 -34.11 -23.49 10.42
C ARG A 536 -32.67 -23.99 10.28
N ALA A 537 -32.22 -24.27 9.06
CA ALA A 537 -30.83 -24.66 8.84
C ALA A 537 -29.85 -23.53 9.20
N VAL A 538 -30.20 -22.26 8.92
CA VAL A 538 -29.39 -21.12 9.36
C VAL A 538 -29.31 -21.09 10.89
N LEU A 539 -30.42 -21.21 11.59
CA LEU A 539 -30.46 -21.17 13.07
C LEU A 539 -29.76 -22.35 13.73
N GLN A 540 -29.60 -23.47 13.03
CA GLN A 540 -28.76 -24.59 13.49
C GLN A 540 -27.25 -24.29 13.35
N LEU A 541 -26.85 -23.47 12.37
CA LEU A 541 -25.47 -23.04 12.16
C LEU A 541 -25.09 -21.84 13.04
N ASP A 542 -26.02 -20.92 13.20
CA ASP A 542 -25.88 -19.67 13.96
C ASP A 542 -27.19 -19.38 14.67
N GLY A 543 -27.26 -19.80 15.93
CA GLY A 543 -28.46 -19.67 16.77
C GLY A 543 -28.90 -18.22 17.04
N ASP A 544 -27.98 -17.26 16.89
CA ASP A 544 -28.20 -15.83 17.15
C ASP A 544 -28.46 -15.02 15.87
N SER A 545 -28.82 -15.66 14.76
CA SER A 545 -29.17 -14.99 13.51
C SER A 545 -30.57 -14.37 13.59
N ALA A 546 -30.65 -13.07 13.88
CA ALA A 546 -31.92 -12.32 13.94
C ALA A 546 -32.65 -12.32 12.59
N ASP A 547 -31.92 -12.22 11.47
CA ASP A 547 -32.51 -12.29 10.11
C ASP A 547 -33.18 -13.63 9.86
N ALA A 548 -32.53 -14.73 10.24
CA ALA A 548 -33.09 -16.06 10.08
C ALA A 548 -34.30 -16.29 10.99
N ALA A 549 -34.27 -15.86 12.25
CA ALA A 549 -35.40 -15.94 13.15
C ALA A 549 -36.59 -15.13 12.61
N SER A 550 -36.35 -13.91 12.15
CA SER A 550 -37.38 -13.04 11.55
C SER A 550 -37.92 -13.63 10.24
N GLY A 551 -37.08 -14.24 9.39
CA GLY A 551 -37.51 -14.92 8.18
C GLY A 551 -38.35 -16.20 8.49
N LEU A 552 -37.93 -16.99 9.49
CA LEU A 552 -38.66 -18.15 9.95
C LEU A 552 -40.02 -17.77 10.54
N CYS A 553 -40.10 -16.65 11.27
CA CYS A 553 -41.36 -16.10 11.78
C CYS A 553 -42.35 -15.87 10.62
N VAL A 554 -41.93 -15.21 9.52
CA VAL A 554 -42.77 -14.95 8.35
C VAL A 554 -43.20 -16.27 7.68
N ALA A 555 -42.26 -17.21 7.49
CA ALA A 555 -42.56 -18.51 6.89
C ALA A 555 -43.61 -19.30 7.69
N LEU A 556 -43.46 -19.36 9.03
CA LEU A 556 -44.39 -20.05 9.91
C LEU A 556 -45.77 -19.35 9.94
N ALA A 557 -45.80 -18.02 9.96
CA ALA A 557 -47.06 -17.26 9.91
C ALA A 557 -47.82 -17.53 8.60
N SER A 558 -47.11 -17.57 7.47
CA SER A 558 -47.69 -17.87 6.18
C SER A 558 -48.20 -19.33 6.04
N LEU A 559 -47.62 -20.23 6.83
CA LEU A 559 -48.08 -21.64 6.96
C LEU A 559 -49.21 -21.82 7.99
N GLY A 560 -49.65 -20.76 8.67
CA GLY A 560 -50.74 -20.79 9.68
C GLY A 560 -50.29 -21.17 11.09
N ASP A 561 -49.02 -21.48 11.33
CA ASP A 561 -48.50 -21.78 12.68
C ASP A 561 -48.12 -20.50 13.41
N LEU A 562 -49.16 -19.75 13.80
CA LEU A 562 -49.03 -18.42 14.44
C LEU A 562 -48.35 -18.48 15.81
N LYS A 563 -48.46 -19.61 16.54
CA LYS A 563 -47.83 -19.74 17.86
C LYS A 563 -46.30 -19.86 17.69
N ALA A 564 -45.86 -20.75 16.83
CA ALA A 564 -44.42 -20.91 16.56
C ALA A 564 -43.84 -19.66 15.87
N ALA A 565 -44.63 -19.01 15.02
CA ALA A 565 -44.22 -17.74 14.36
C ALA A 565 -43.91 -16.66 15.41
N LEU A 566 -44.78 -16.46 16.41
CA LEU A 566 -44.58 -15.44 17.44
C LEU A 566 -43.29 -15.69 18.23
N VAL A 567 -43.02 -16.94 18.61
CA VAL A 567 -41.75 -17.30 19.32
C VAL A 567 -40.53 -16.87 18.51
N GLN A 568 -40.55 -17.08 17.18
CA GLN A 568 -39.42 -16.71 16.34
C GLN A 568 -39.33 -15.19 16.12
N CYS A 569 -40.45 -14.51 16.02
CA CYS A 569 -40.47 -13.05 15.96
C CYS A 569 -39.92 -12.42 17.26
N GLU A 570 -40.31 -12.93 18.40
CA GLU A 570 -39.80 -12.48 19.71
C GLU A 570 -38.30 -12.76 19.85
N ALA A 571 -37.81 -13.91 19.36
CA ALA A 571 -36.38 -14.20 19.31
C ALA A 571 -35.61 -13.18 18.47
N ALA A 572 -36.12 -12.82 17.29
CA ALA A 572 -35.50 -11.80 16.44
C ALA A 572 -35.47 -10.40 17.13
N VAL A 573 -36.60 -10.01 17.77
CA VAL A 573 -36.69 -8.76 18.51
C VAL A 573 -35.79 -8.75 19.74
N LYS A 574 -35.60 -9.89 20.41
CA LYS A 574 -34.69 -10.00 21.56
C LYS A 574 -33.25 -9.77 21.17
N ILE A 575 -32.82 -10.27 19.99
CA ILE A 575 -31.47 -10.08 19.46
C ILE A 575 -31.25 -8.64 18.99
N ALA A 576 -32.26 -8.04 18.33
CA ALA A 576 -32.18 -6.67 17.79
C ALA A 576 -33.45 -5.85 18.17
N PRO A 577 -33.54 -5.32 19.40
CA PRO A 577 -34.76 -4.70 19.98
C PRO A 577 -35.23 -3.43 19.25
N GLU A 578 -34.33 -2.73 18.58
CA GLU A 578 -34.57 -1.47 17.87
C GLU A 578 -34.75 -1.67 16.35
N ASN A 579 -34.83 -2.91 15.86
CA ASN A 579 -35.04 -3.17 14.45
C ASN A 579 -36.52 -3.08 14.08
N GLY A 580 -36.91 -1.99 13.39
CA GLY A 580 -38.31 -1.73 13.03
C GLY A 580 -38.94 -2.81 12.14
N LEU A 581 -38.17 -3.49 11.27
CA LEU A 581 -38.66 -4.60 10.44
C LEU A 581 -39.08 -5.79 11.29
N TYR A 582 -38.27 -6.19 12.29
CA TYR A 582 -38.56 -7.31 13.17
C TYR A 582 -39.74 -6.98 14.08
N LEU A 583 -39.79 -5.76 14.60
CA LEU A 583 -40.94 -5.27 15.36
C LEU A 583 -42.22 -5.28 14.51
N GLY A 584 -42.19 -4.77 13.29
CA GLY A 584 -43.33 -4.76 12.38
C GLY A 584 -43.83 -6.18 12.04
N ARG A 585 -42.93 -7.14 11.81
CA ARG A 585 -43.29 -8.56 11.61
C ARG A 585 -43.92 -9.19 12.85
N SER A 586 -43.37 -8.89 14.03
CA SER A 586 -43.95 -9.35 15.31
C SER A 586 -45.34 -8.79 15.55
N ALA A 587 -45.53 -7.49 15.32
CA ALA A 587 -46.86 -6.86 15.39
C ALA A 587 -47.86 -7.47 14.41
N HIS A 588 -47.42 -7.78 13.18
CA HIS A 588 -48.28 -8.43 12.20
C HIS A 588 -48.74 -9.83 12.64
N VAL A 589 -47.85 -10.64 13.22
CA VAL A 589 -48.21 -11.98 13.72
C VAL A 589 -49.21 -11.87 14.89
N LEU A 590 -49.05 -10.88 15.80
CA LEU A 590 -50.01 -10.61 16.86
C LEU A 590 -51.38 -10.21 16.32
N LEU A 591 -51.43 -9.43 15.22
CA LEU A 591 -52.70 -9.10 14.54
C LEU A 591 -53.39 -10.35 13.97
N LEU A 592 -52.63 -11.22 13.36
CA LEU A 592 -53.15 -12.51 12.83
C LEU A 592 -53.68 -13.43 13.94
N GLN A 593 -53.16 -13.31 15.15
CA GLN A 593 -53.66 -13.99 16.35
C GLN A 593 -54.88 -13.30 16.97
N GLY A 594 -55.29 -12.12 16.49
CA GLY A 594 -56.37 -11.31 17.07
C GLY A 594 -55.98 -10.48 18.31
N ASN A 595 -54.71 -10.45 18.67
CA ASN A 595 -54.22 -9.70 19.84
C ASN A 595 -53.87 -8.24 19.44
N ALA A 596 -54.92 -7.45 19.19
CA ALA A 596 -54.75 -6.08 18.70
C ALA A 596 -54.06 -5.15 19.73
N VAL A 597 -54.25 -5.37 21.04
CA VAL A 597 -53.64 -4.54 22.08
C VAL A 597 -52.12 -4.71 22.13
N ALA A 598 -51.65 -5.96 22.14
CA ALA A 598 -50.22 -6.23 22.11
C ALA A 598 -49.61 -5.78 20.78
N ALA A 599 -50.32 -6.00 19.66
CA ALA A 599 -49.89 -5.55 18.33
C ALA A 599 -49.71 -4.04 18.26
N LEU A 600 -50.63 -3.25 18.85
CA LEU A 600 -50.54 -1.80 18.91
C LEU A 600 -49.25 -1.31 19.59
N GLN A 601 -48.93 -1.88 20.73
CA GLN A 601 -47.70 -1.52 21.48
C GLN A 601 -46.43 -1.78 20.67
N ILE A 602 -46.35 -2.95 20.02
CA ILE A 602 -45.17 -3.32 19.21
C ILE A 602 -45.10 -2.51 17.90
N ALA A 603 -46.27 -2.25 17.25
CA ALA A 603 -46.34 -1.44 16.04
C ALA A 603 -45.93 0.04 16.29
N GLN A 604 -46.29 0.60 17.43
CA GLN A 604 -45.83 1.95 17.82
C GLN A 604 -44.29 1.99 17.95
N ARG A 605 -43.70 0.98 18.58
CA ARG A 605 -42.23 0.84 18.61
C ARG A 605 -41.63 0.65 17.21
N ALA A 606 -42.30 -0.11 16.36
CA ALA A 606 -41.84 -0.31 14.99
C ALA A 606 -41.79 1.00 14.17
N VAL A 607 -42.83 1.86 14.33
CA VAL A 607 -42.88 3.18 13.70
C VAL A 607 -41.77 4.10 14.25
N ALA A 608 -41.58 4.10 15.58
CA ALA A 608 -40.51 4.89 16.21
C ALA A 608 -39.11 4.46 15.72
N ALA A 609 -38.87 3.15 15.58
CA ALA A 609 -37.60 2.60 15.15
C ALA A 609 -37.36 2.73 13.63
N ALA A 610 -38.42 2.70 12.81
CA ALA A 610 -38.35 2.81 11.37
C ALA A 610 -39.44 3.72 10.78
N PRO A 611 -39.30 5.04 10.92
CA PRO A 611 -40.34 6.00 10.49
C PRO A 611 -40.48 6.12 8.95
N GLN A 612 -39.65 5.44 8.17
CA GLN A 612 -39.77 5.38 6.70
C GLN A 612 -40.26 4.01 6.21
N ALA A 613 -40.72 3.12 7.10
CA ALA A 613 -41.13 1.77 6.71
C ALA A 613 -42.67 1.70 6.58
N ALA A 614 -43.18 1.54 5.35
CA ALA A 614 -44.62 1.42 5.08
C ALA A 614 -45.27 0.26 5.87
N LEU A 615 -44.56 -0.86 6.05
CA LEU A 615 -45.03 -2.00 6.86
C LEU A 615 -45.36 -1.60 8.30
N SER A 616 -44.54 -0.77 8.95
CA SER A 616 -44.75 -0.33 10.34
C SER A 616 -46.03 0.48 10.47
N TYR A 617 -46.29 1.42 9.57
CA TYR A 617 -47.53 2.21 9.56
C TYR A 617 -48.75 1.37 9.22
N ARG A 618 -48.66 0.44 8.27
CA ARG A 618 -49.73 -0.48 7.94
C ARG A 618 -50.10 -1.36 9.12
N THR A 619 -49.15 -1.98 9.80
CA THR A 619 -49.45 -2.80 11.00
C THR A 619 -50.02 -1.98 12.15
N LEU A 620 -49.60 -0.72 12.30
CA LEU A 620 -50.18 0.20 13.26
C LEU A 620 -51.64 0.53 12.90
N ALA A 621 -51.91 0.81 11.63
CA ALA A 621 -53.29 1.04 11.14
C ALA A 621 -54.19 -0.17 11.32
N ASP A 622 -53.69 -1.38 11.01
CA ASP A 622 -54.45 -2.64 11.23
C ASP A 622 -54.78 -2.86 12.71
N ALA A 623 -53.85 -2.50 13.63
CA ALA A 623 -54.11 -2.59 15.08
C ALA A 623 -55.23 -1.64 15.52
N TYR A 624 -55.19 -0.39 15.06
CA TYR A 624 -56.25 0.58 15.38
C TYR A 624 -57.61 0.18 14.76
N ARG A 625 -57.61 -0.35 13.53
CA ARG A 625 -58.84 -0.86 12.92
C ARG A 625 -59.48 -2.00 13.70
N LEU A 626 -58.67 -2.95 14.18
CA LEU A 626 -59.16 -4.06 15.01
C LEU A 626 -59.66 -3.62 16.40
N LEU A 627 -59.15 -2.48 16.90
CA LEU A 627 -59.59 -1.85 18.14
C LEU A 627 -60.80 -0.92 17.95
N SER A 628 -61.37 -0.87 16.75
CA SER A 628 -62.53 0.00 16.39
C SER A 628 -62.22 1.50 16.49
N GLU A 629 -61.00 1.90 16.17
CA GLU A 629 -60.51 3.28 16.14
C GLU A 629 -60.28 3.75 14.69
N PRO A 630 -61.33 3.99 13.89
CA PRO A 630 -61.24 4.19 12.46
C PRO A 630 -60.48 5.45 12.06
N VAL A 631 -60.52 6.51 12.86
CA VAL A 631 -59.83 7.80 12.56
C VAL A 631 -58.34 7.63 12.57
N TRP A 632 -57.82 6.93 13.57
CA TRP A 632 -56.38 6.63 13.65
C TRP A 632 -55.94 5.65 12.59
N ALA A 633 -56.74 4.62 12.36
CA ALA A 633 -56.49 3.63 11.30
C ALA A 633 -56.36 4.29 9.93
N GLU A 634 -57.30 5.18 9.56
CA GLU A 634 -57.30 5.92 8.31
C GLU A 634 -56.03 6.75 8.12
N GLY A 635 -55.62 7.51 9.16
CA GLY A 635 -54.45 8.34 9.12
C GLY A 635 -53.17 7.51 8.84
N TYR A 636 -52.99 6.40 9.53
CA TYR A 636 -51.82 5.55 9.38
C TYR A 636 -51.85 4.73 8.09
N TYR A 637 -52.99 4.32 7.55
CA TYR A 637 -53.08 3.73 6.19
C TYR A 637 -52.64 4.73 5.12
N ARG A 638 -53.04 6.00 5.22
CA ARG A 638 -52.62 7.05 4.30
C ARG A 638 -51.11 7.27 4.38
N GLU A 639 -50.53 7.23 5.58
CA GLU A 639 -49.09 7.36 5.76
C GLU A 639 -48.34 6.15 5.18
N ALA A 640 -48.84 4.93 5.35
CA ALA A 640 -48.29 3.74 4.70
C ALA A 640 -48.34 3.87 3.17
N LEU A 641 -49.43 4.40 2.60
CA LEU A 641 -49.55 4.63 1.16
C LEU A 641 -48.70 5.79 0.62
N ARG A 642 -48.46 6.79 1.47
CA ARG A 642 -47.48 7.87 1.14
C ARG A 642 -46.07 7.31 0.96
N LEU A 643 -45.68 6.33 1.78
CA LEU A 643 -44.37 5.68 1.74
C LEU A 643 -44.29 4.61 0.63
N ASP A 644 -45.37 3.85 0.44
CA ASP A 644 -45.50 2.82 -0.60
C ASP A 644 -46.90 2.91 -1.28
N PRO A 645 -47.01 3.68 -2.36
CA PRO A 645 -48.30 3.87 -3.07
C PRO A 645 -48.94 2.59 -3.61
N ASN A 646 -48.15 1.52 -3.79
CA ASN A 646 -48.60 0.23 -4.29
C ASN A 646 -48.93 -0.77 -3.19
N ASN A 647 -48.99 -0.39 -1.94
CA ASN A 647 -49.27 -1.27 -0.82
C ASN A 647 -50.73 -1.73 -0.84
N ARG A 648 -50.97 -2.90 -1.45
CA ARG A 648 -52.32 -3.48 -1.65
C ARG A 648 -53.08 -3.70 -0.35
N GLU A 649 -52.37 -4.11 0.71
CA GLU A 649 -52.97 -4.39 2.02
C GLU A 649 -53.42 -3.09 2.71
N ALA A 650 -52.64 -2.03 2.62
CA ALA A 650 -53.04 -0.70 3.11
C ALA A 650 -54.23 -0.14 2.32
N LEU A 651 -54.23 -0.30 0.99
CA LEU A 651 -55.39 0.08 0.15
C LEU A 651 -56.64 -0.70 0.53
N GLN A 652 -56.51 -2.00 0.78
CA GLN A 652 -57.65 -2.84 1.20
C GLN A 652 -58.15 -2.46 2.57
N GLY A 653 -57.24 -2.20 3.52
CA GLY A 653 -57.59 -1.74 4.86
C GLY A 653 -58.38 -0.40 4.86
N LEU A 654 -57.91 0.54 4.05
CA LEU A 654 -58.61 1.84 3.89
C LEU A 654 -60.02 1.68 3.33
N ARG A 655 -60.20 0.85 2.27
CA ARG A 655 -61.52 0.52 1.71
C ARG A 655 -62.48 -0.18 2.70
N GLN A 656 -61.95 -0.92 3.68
CA GLN A 656 -62.74 -1.57 4.71
C GLN A 656 -63.26 -0.58 5.77
N LEU A 657 -62.62 0.56 5.93
CA LEU A 657 -63.06 1.64 6.85
C LEU A 657 -64.18 2.49 6.20
N GLU A 658 -64.25 2.53 4.88
CA GLU A 658 -65.29 3.27 4.12
C GLU A 658 -66.65 2.54 4.05
N LYS A 659 -66.68 1.24 4.40
CA LYS A 659 -67.89 0.39 4.46
C LYS A 659 -68.43 0.30 5.86
#